data_c5bf61901b0a7ad316f25b4026da4b7d
#
_entry.id   c5bf61901b0a7ad316f25b4026da4b7d
#
_cell.length_a   1.000
_cell.length_b   1.000
_cell.length_c   1.000
_cell.angle_alpha   90.00
_cell.angle_beta   90.00
_cell.angle_gamma   90.00
#
_symmetry.space_group_name_H-M   'P 1'
#
loop_
_entity.id
_entity.type
_entity.pdbx_description
1 polymer ?
#
loop_
_entity_poly.entity_id
_entity_poly.type
_entity_poly.pdbx_seq_one_letter_code
_entity_poly.pdbx_strand_id
1 'polypeptide(L)'
;MKASIASRTLGRCRFLYIDKLRDCDVNKLKYKIEELSGVKSCKISPLANSITVNYEESYLPKIAKFILDFDLEDLRDFEIDDADFVPQEERELFHIFRDAIYRRIFFAHILPMPLRPIGVLIKALPYIKAGVKSLRDRKLKVEVLDAAAIGISILDGEFGDAGNIMFLLELGEELEDYTLKKSKDDLAQSLKLNVEKVFVIEGDKKYLKKLEDLEINEIVEVNMGSTIPVDGEILKGYGMVNESSLTGESLAVKKEEGKTVFAGTVLEEGAILVRTRKKYDESRINHIIELIGESEKNKSLAEKKADSIADSIVKYSFLGAGITYLLTRNFIKAKSFLMVDFSCALKLTIPIATMKAISSSSEREILVKGGRYLEKLAQADSIIFDKTGTLTKSEPKVEKVIAFYDNDEDECLRIAACLEEHFPHSIANAVVKAAKDKNLNHEEMHSKPEYIVAHGIRSKIGEKEALIGSAHFILEDENIKIDEEQKNKIDKLKEDYSLLYLAFDEKLIAVICIDDPLREDAKYTIDSLRKLGFTKIAMLTGDAENSARAVAEKLDLDYYKAQVLPEDKKEYVDREKAEGRTVVMIGDGINDSIALSSADVGISMHEGADIAKEIADISIKSDSLKELIDVIKISKELDKRIHRNYRHIISFNSALIAFGVTGHLTNTNSAFLHNASTVAIAGRNMRAYRV
;
A
#
# COMPACT_ATOMS: atom_id res chain seq x y z
N MET A 1 15.28 -8.29 38.70
CA MET A 1 15.59 -9.30 37.64
C MET A 1 17.09 -9.29 37.38
N LYS A 2 17.76 -10.44 37.44
CA LYS A 2 19.20 -10.50 37.11
C LYS A 2 19.36 -10.65 35.60
N ALA A 3 19.71 -9.54 34.91
CA ALA A 3 19.92 -9.54 33.50
C ALA A 3 21.37 -9.17 33.11
N SER A 4 21.81 -9.59 31.94
CA SER A 4 23.14 -9.29 31.38
C SER A 4 23.02 -9.01 29.88
N ILE A 5 23.90 -8.16 29.33
CA ILE A 5 23.95 -7.88 27.89
C ILE A 5 24.63 -9.07 27.18
N ALA A 6 23.88 -9.70 26.26
CA ALA A 6 24.37 -10.84 25.49
C ALA A 6 24.98 -10.42 24.13
N SER A 7 24.37 -9.47 23.45
CA SER A 7 24.89 -8.95 22.19
C SER A 7 24.38 -7.53 21.94
N ARG A 8 25.19 -6.73 21.26
CA ARG A 8 24.85 -5.37 20.85
C ARG A 8 25.24 -5.16 19.39
N THR A 9 24.32 -4.59 18.62
CA THR A 9 24.54 -4.03 17.28
C THR A 9 23.96 -2.64 17.23
N LEU A 10 24.29 -1.85 16.22
CA LEU A 10 23.76 -0.50 16.08
C LEU A 10 22.21 -0.52 16.09
N GLY A 11 21.60 0.18 17.04
CA GLY A 11 20.15 0.26 17.21
C GLY A 11 19.46 -1.00 17.75
N ARG A 12 20.21 -2.05 18.15
CA ARG A 12 19.62 -3.28 18.71
C ARG A 12 20.50 -3.87 19.81
N CYS A 13 19.89 -4.18 20.95
CA CYS A 13 20.55 -4.84 22.09
C CYS A 13 19.76 -6.06 22.54
N ARG A 14 20.46 -7.15 22.86
CA ARG A 14 19.87 -8.36 23.45
C ARG A 14 20.41 -8.56 24.85
N PHE A 15 19.48 -8.70 25.78
CA PHE A 15 19.75 -9.01 27.18
C PHE A 15 19.36 -10.46 27.45
N LEU A 16 20.11 -11.17 28.28
CA LEU A 16 19.73 -12.47 28.87
C LEU A 16 19.38 -12.28 30.33
N TYR A 17 18.34 -12.96 30.79
CA TYR A 17 17.92 -12.96 32.18
C TYR A 17 17.86 -14.39 32.74
N ILE A 18 17.99 -14.52 34.09
CA ILE A 18 18.08 -15.84 34.76
C ILE A 18 16.75 -16.23 35.38
N ASP A 19 15.93 -15.23 35.79
CA ASP A 19 14.70 -15.46 36.51
C ASP A 19 13.61 -16.01 35.60
N LYS A 20 12.79 -16.94 36.08
CA LYS A 20 11.63 -17.42 35.32
C LYS A 20 10.51 -16.38 35.37
N LEU A 21 10.23 -15.80 34.23
CA LEU A 21 9.07 -14.93 34.06
C LEU A 21 7.81 -15.77 33.83
N ARG A 22 6.72 -15.43 34.51
CA ARG A 22 5.37 -15.95 34.18
C ARG A 22 4.87 -15.22 32.95
N ASP A 23 3.93 -15.78 32.20
CA ASP A 23 3.40 -15.17 30.97
C ASP A 23 2.81 -13.78 31.21
N CYS A 24 2.14 -13.56 32.37
CA CYS A 24 1.67 -12.25 32.77
C CYS A 24 2.79 -11.22 33.04
N ASP A 25 3.92 -11.68 33.61
CA ASP A 25 5.07 -10.82 33.91
C ASP A 25 5.80 -10.41 32.62
N VAL A 26 5.81 -11.26 31.60
CA VAL A 26 6.39 -10.98 30.29
C VAL A 26 5.73 -9.78 29.62
N ASN A 27 4.40 -9.73 29.65
CA ASN A 27 3.63 -8.66 29.03
C ASN A 27 3.78 -7.34 29.78
N LYS A 28 3.73 -7.38 31.11
CA LYS A 28 3.94 -6.21 31.96
C LYS A 28 5.35 -5.62 31.77
N LEU A 29 6.36 -6.48 31.70
CA LEU A 29 7.75 -6.08 31.48
C LEU A 29 7.94 -5.48 30.08
N LYS A 30 7.35 -6.11 29.05
CA LYS A 30 7.39 -5.61 27.68
C LYS A 30 6.82 -4.20 27.61
N TYR A 31 5.63 -3.97 28.19
CA TYR A 31 4.98 -2.67 28.22
C TYR A 31 5.88 -1.60 28.86
N LYS A 32 6.44 -1.88 30.05
CA LYS A 32 7.34 -0.93 30.75
C LYS A 32 8.61 -0.61 29.95
N ILE A 33 9.14 -1.57 29.17
CA ILE A 33 10.31 -1.33 28.32
C ILE A 33 9.93 -0.50 27.10
N GLU A 34 8.77 -0.76 26.49
CA GLU A 34 8.31 -0.03 25.29
C GLU A 34 7.88 1.41 25.63
N GLU A 35 7.53 1.71 26.88
CA GLU A 35 7.23 3.05 27.40
C GLU A 35 8.48 3.93 27.57
N LEU A 36 9.67 3.34 27.57
CA LEU A 36 10.92 4.10 27.70
C LEU A 36 11.22 4.92 26.43
N SER A 37 11.54 6.20 26.64
CA SER A 37 11.95 7.09 25.54
C SER A 37 13.10 6.47 24.73
N GLY A 38 12.96 6.46 23.39
CA GLY A 38 13.96 5.94 22.46
C GLY A 38 13.89 4.44 22.20
N VAL A 39 12.93 3.71 22.77
CA VAL A 39 12.64 2.32 22.40
C VAL A 39 11.71 2.32 21.20
N LYS A 40 12.12 1.60 20.14
CA LYS A 40 11.34 1.41 18.90
C LYS A 40 10.49 0.14 18.96
N SER A 41 11.01 -0.92 19.56
CA SER A 41 10.27 -2.17 19.79
C SER A 41 11.01 -3.06 20.81
N CYS A 42 10.25 -3.88 21.54
CA CYS A 42 10.77 -4.84 22.48
C CYS A 42 10.21 -6.25 22.20
N LYS A 43 11.09 -7.24 22.15
CA LYS A 43 10.71 -8.65 22.04
C LYS A 43 11.28 -9.43 23.21
N ILE A 44 10.42 -10.02 24.03
CA ILE A 44 10.80 -10.91 25.13
C ILE A 44 10.54 -12.35 24.68
N SER A 45 11.52 -13.21 24.83
CA SER A 45 11.41 -14.64 24.54
C SER A 45 11.64 -15.45 25.81
N PRO A 46 10.58 -15.95 26.46
CA PRO A 46 10.70 -16.77 27.68
C PRO A 46 11.45 -18.05 27.47
N LEU A 47 11.29 -18.72 26.31
CA LEU A 47 12.03 -19.96 25.97
C LEU A 47 13.53 -19.75 25.83
N ALA A 48 13.96 -18.58 25.39
CA ALA A 48 15.38 -18.25 25.23
C ALA A 48 15.90 -17.38 26.37
N ASN A 49 15.11 -17.12 27.40
CA ASN A 49 15.40 -16.23 28.53
C ASN A 49 16.07 -14.93 28.07
N SER A 50 15.47 -14.28 27.03
CA SER A 50 16.08 -13.10 26.41
C SER A 50 15.10 -11.98 26.11
N ILE A 51 15.57 -10.74 26.28
CA ILE A 51 14.89 -9.50 25.93
C ILE A 51 15.69 -8.87 24.81
N THR A 52 15.07 -8.63 23.67
CA THR A 52 15.67 -7.92 22.53
C THR A 52 14.99 -6.59 22.35
N VAL A 53 15.75 -5.50 22.41
CA VAL A 53 15.24 -4.14 22.27
C VAL A 53 15.85 -3.50 21.05
N ASN A 54 15.02 -2.93 20.17
CA ASN A 54 15.42 -2.04 19.10
C ASN A 54 15.24 -0.61 19.62
N TYR A 55 16.26 0.24 19.46
CA TYR A 55 16.31 1.55 20.13
C TYR A 55 17.06 2.60 19.30
N GLU A 56 16.97 3.85 19.71
CA GLU A 56 17.81 4.94 19.22
C GLU A 56 19.11 5.02 20.05
N GLU A 57 20.25 5.10 19.37
CA GLU A 57 21.58 4.91 19.96
C GLU A 57 21.85 5.83 21.18
N SER A 58 21.32 7.05 21.18
CA SER A 58 21.44 8.03 22.27
C SER A 58 20.78 7.56 23.59
N TYR A 59 19.80 6.68 23.56
CA TYR A 59 19.01 6.25 24.71
C TYR A 59 19.48 4.92 25.33
N LEU A 60 20.42 4.20 24.69
CA LEU A 60 20.91 2.91 25.19
C LEU A 60 21.32 2.90 26.66
N PRO A 61 22.08 3.89 27.19
CA PRO A 61 22.49 3.86 28.59
C PRO A 61 21.32 3.84 29.56
N LYS A 62 20.24 4.58 29.25
CA LYS A 62 19.00 4.64 30.07
C LYS A 62 18.23 3.33 29.99
N ILE A 63 18.09 2.77 28.78
CA ILE A 63 17.36 1.53 28.53
C ILE A 63 18.10 0.34 29.19
N ALA A 64 19.43 0.28 29.02
CA ALA A 64 20.25 -0.77 29.61
C ALA A 64 20.19 -0.68 31.15
N LYS A 65 20.32 0.49 31.73
CA LYS A 65 20.19 0.68 33.18
C LYS A 65 18.85 0.21 33.70
N PHE A 66 17.75 0.59 33.01
CA PHE A 66 16.40 0.17 33.40
C PHE A 66 16.28 -1.36 33.41
N ILE A 67 16.72 -2.07 32.34
CA ILE A 67 16.58 -3.52 32.24
C ILE A 67 17.48 -4.27 33.23
N LEU A 68 18.70 -3.78 33.46
CA LEU A 68 19.66 -4.42 34.38
C LEU A 68 19.28 -4.24 35.86
N ASP A 69 18.71 -3.09 36.23
CA ASP A 69 18.35 -2.75 37.60
C ASP A 69 16.87 -3.07 37.92
N PHE A 70 16.12 -3.63 36.96
CA PHE A 70 14.68 -3.86 37.11
C PHE A 70 14.34 -4.90 38.18
N ASP A 71 13.44 -4.57 39.09
CA ASP A 71 12.92 -5.51 40.08
C ASP A 71 11.59 -6.11 39.66
N LEU A 72 11.47 -7.44 39.73
CA LEU A 72 10.23 -8.15 39.37
C LEU A 72 9.09 -7.91 40.35
N GLU A 73 9.40 -7.44 41.57
CA GLU A 73 8.37 -7.05 42.53
C GLU A 73 7.57 -5.83 42.07
N ASP A 74 8.20 -4.94 41.29
CA ASP A 74 7.53 -3.76 40.68
C ASP A 74 6.47 -4.12 39.63
N LEU A 75 6.38 -5.38 39.20
CA LEU A 75 5.32 -5.88 38.31
C LEU A 75 4.07 -6.35 39.05
N ARG A 76 4.15 -6.59 40.38
CA ARG A 76 3.02 -7.15 41.15
C ARG A 76 1.91 -6.13 41.38
N ASP A 77 2.30 -4.87 41.55
CA ASP A 77 1.36 -3.76 41.81
C ASP A 77 0.83 -3.11 40.53
N PHE A 78 1.22 -3.64 39.36
CA PHE A 78 0.83 -3.12 38.07
C PHE A 78 -0.32 -3.97 37.52
N GLU A 79 -1.57 -3.50 37.66
CA GLU A 79 -2.75 -4.10 37.04
C GLU A 79 -2.81 -3.72 35.56
N ILE A 80 -2.60 -4.69 34.70
CA ILE A 80 -2.98 -4.64 33.28
C ILE A 80 -4.07 -5.67 33.11
N ASP A 81 -5.14 -5.33 32.43
CA ASP A 81 -6.18 -6.28 32.08
C ASP A 81 -5.55 -7.39 31.18
N ASP A 82 -5.43 -8.59 31.71
CA ASP A 82 -4.72 -9.71 31.08
C ASP A 82 -5.33 -10.13 29.72
N ALA A 83 -6.53 -9.62 29.39
CA ALA A 83 -7.21 -9.92 28.15
C ALA A 83 -6.58 -9.24 26.90
N ASP A 84 -5.84 -8.15 27.10
CA ASP A 84 -5.39 -7.28 26.00
C ASP A 84 -3.98 -7.62 25.44
N PHE A 85 -3.23 -8.56 26.03
CA PHE A 85 -1.78 -8.60 25.77
C PHE A 85 -1.17 -9.94 25.32
N VAL A 86 -1.94 -10.97 25.05
CA VAL A 86 -1.39 -12.17 24.45
C VAL A 86 -1.52 -12.07 22.94
N PRO A 87 -0.45 -12.31 22.17
CA PRO A 87 -0.60 -12.47 20.75
C PRO A 87 -1.64 -13.57 20.49
N GLN A 88 -2.86 -13.17 20.12
CA GLN A 88 -3.96 -14.08 19.79
C GLN A 88 -3.53 -15.12 18.74
N GLU A 89 -2.53 -14.79 17.95
CA GLU A 89 -2.02 -15.54 16.83
C GLU A 89 -1.38 -16.89 17.19
N GLU A 90 -0.48 -16.94 18.18
CA GLU A 90 0.17 -18.22 18.59
C GLU A 90 -0.83 -19.12 19.33
N ARG A 91 -1.79 -18.51 20.04
CA ARG A 91 -2.85 -19.27 20.72
C ARG A 91 -3.84 -19.86 19.72
N GLU A 92 -4.28 -19.10 18.71
CA GLU A 92 -5.24 -19.60 17.72
C GLU A 92 -4.69 -20.82 16.98
N LEU A 93 -3.43 -20.78 16.53
CA LEU A 93 -2.80 -21.89 15.81
C LEU A 93 -2.65 -23.13 16.73
N PHE A 94 -2.23 -22.93 17.97
CA PHE A 94 -2.18 -24.01 18.95
C PHE A 94 -3.54 -24.59 19.26
N HIS A 95 -4.59 -23.77 19.38
CA HIS A 95 -5.96 -24.22 19.61
C HIS A 95 -6.49 -25.04 18.43
N ILE A 96 -6.25 -24.62 17.18
CA ILE A 96 -6.62 -25.37 15.98
C ILE A 96 -6.02 -26.79 16.03
N PHE A 97 -4.71 -26.89 16.23
CA PHE A 97 -4.04 -28.20 16.31
C PHE A 97 -4.53 -29.02 17.49
N ARG A 98 -4.64 -28.43 18.67
CA ARG A 98 -5.13 -29.10 19.87
C ARG A 98 -6.54 -29.65 19.66
N ASP A 99 -7.45 -28.83 19.17
CA ASP A 99 -8.87 -29.21 19.03
C ASP A 99 -9.06 -30.23 17.91
N ALA A 100 -8.33 -30.12 16.81
CA ALA A 100 -8.29 -31.12 15.76
C ALA A 100 -7.75 -32.47 16.28
N ILE A 101 -6.66 -32.46 17.05
CA ILE A 101 -6.07 -33.67 17.66
C ILE A 101 -7.05 -34.29 18.69
N TYR A 102 -7.67 -33.46 19.54
CA TYR A 102 -8.68 -33.96 20.51
C TYR A 102 -9.86 -34.61 19.80
N ARG A 103 -10.41 -34.00 18.77
CA ARG A 103 -11.46 -34.60 17.94
C ARG A 103 -11.02 -35.93 17.34
N ARG A 104 -9.78 -36.00 16.83
CA ARG A 104 -9.22 -37.22 16.24
C ARG A 104 -9.07 -38.35 17.29
N ILE A 105 -8.52 -38.04 18.46
CA ILE A 105 -8.35 -38.99 19.57
C ILE A 105 -9.72 -39.47 20.06
N PHE A 106 -10.69 -38.59 20.20
CA PHE A 106 -12.05 -38.96 20.62
C PHE A 106 -12.67 -40.02 19.68
N PHE A 107 -12.66 -39.77 18.38
CA PHE A 107 -13.25 -40.68 17.39
C PHE A 107 -12.43 -41.97 17.20
N ALA A 108 -11.10 -41.93 17.37
CA ALA A 108 -10.22 -43.06 17.15
C ALA A 108 -10.10 -43.98 18.36
N HIS A 109 -10.08 -43.43 19.58
CA HIS A 109 -9.73 -44.18 20.79
C HIS A 109 -10.78 -44.13 21.88
N ILE A 110 -11.51 -43.03 22.08
CA ILE A 110 -12.48 -42.89 23.18
C ILE A 110 -13.81 -43.48 22.80
N LEU A 111 -14.23 -43.33 21.53
CA LEU A 111 -15.49 -43.93 21.06
C LEU A 111 -15.42 -45.46 21.10
N PRO A 112 -16.43 -46.17 21.69
CA PRO A 112 -16.46 -47.64 21.73
C PRO A 112 -16.33 -48.25 20.32
N MET A 113 -15.59 -49.36 20.22
CA MET A 113 -15.27 -50.01 18.94
C MET A 113 -16.47 -50.16 17.97
N PRO A 114 -17.68 -50.64 18.40
CA PRO A 114 -18.78 -50.82 17.49
C PRO A 114 -19.38 -49.50 16.96
N LEU A 115 -19.15 -48.40 17.67
CA LEU A 115 -19.65 -47.07 17.27
C LEU A 115 -18.72 -46.31 16.35
N ARG A 116 -17.45 -46.71 16.23
CA ARG A 116 -16.44 -46.03 15.38
C ARG A 116 -16.85 -45.95 13.90
N PRO A 117 -17.32 -47.05 13.24
CA PRO A 117 -17.79 -46.96 11.87
C PRO A 117 -18.97 -45.99 11.70
N ILE A 118 -19.89 -45.96 12.67
CA ILE A 118 -21.05 -45.05 12.65
C ILE A 118 -20.55 -43.58 12.75
N GLY A 119 -19.60 -43.29 13.63
CA GLY A 119 -19.01 -41.98 13.75
C GLY A 119 -18.34 -41.51 12.45
N VAL A 120 -17.59 -42.39 11.77
CA VAL A 120 -16.99 -42.11 10.47
C VAL A 120 -18.02 -41.83 9.40
N LEU A 121 -19.12 -42.65 9.34
CA LEU A 121 -20.23 -42.45 8.40
C LEU A 121 -20.91 -41.06 8.60
N ILE A 122 -21.17 -40.69 9.85
CA ILE A 122 -21.80 -39.39 10.16
C ILE A 122 -20.88 -38.24 9.71
N LYS A 123 -19.55 -38.32 10.01
CA LYS A 123 -18.56 -37.33 9.58
C LYS A 123 -18.41 -37.26 8.05
N ALA A 124 -18.59 -38.33 7.32
CA ALA A 124 -18.50 -38.40 5.87
C ALA A 124 -19.67 -37.69 5.16
N LEU A 125 -20.81 -37.55 5.81
CA LEU A 125 -22.03 -37.00 5.21
C LEU A 125 -21.86 -35.60 4.59
N PRO A 126 -21.22 -34.62 5.21
CA PRO A 126 -20.97 -33.30 4.61
C PRO A 126 -20.18 -33.40 3.30
N TYR A 127 -19.08 -34.15 3.29
CA TYR A 127 -18.23 -34.37 2.12
C TYR A 127 -18.97 -35.05 0.98
N ILE A 128 -19.72 -36.12 1.28
CA ILE A 128 -20.53 -36.84 0.27
C ILE A 128 -21.62 -35.93 -0.28
N LYS A 129 -22.30 -35.13 0.57
CA LYS A 129 -23.32 -34.17 0.12
C LYS A 129 -22.73 -33.10 -0.79
N ALA A 130 -21.55 -32.57 -0.46
CA ALA A 130 -20.86 -31.57 -1.27
C ALA A 130 -20.47 -32.14 -2.65
N GLY A 131 -19.90 -33.35 -2.69
CA GLY A 131 -19.56 -34.03 -3.94
C GLY A 131 -20.80 -34.33 -4.82
N VAL A 132 -21.89 -34.84 -4.22
CA VAL A 132 -23.16 -35.11 -4.94
C VAL A 132 -23.78 -33.82 -5.46
N LYS A 133 -23.76 -32.73 -4.68
CA LYS A 133 -24.22 -31.41 -5.12
C LYS A 133 -23.43 -30.92 -6.33
N SER A 134 -22.11 -31.03 -6.29
CA SER A 134 -21.21 -30.63 -7.39
C SER A 134 -21.50 -31.43 -8.67
N LEU A 135 -21.70 -32.74 -8.55
CA LEU A 135 -22.11 -33.62 -9.68
C LEU A 135 -23.50 -33.26 -10.22
N ARG A 136 -24.46 -32.96 -9.34
CA ARG A 136 -25.81 -32.52 -9.76
C ARG A 136 -25.76 -31.23 -10.57
N ASP A 137 -24.87 -30.33 -10.18
CA ASP A 137 -24.60 -29.06 -10.88
C ASP A 137 -23.76 -29.25 -12.16
N ARG A 138 -23.50 -30.52 -12.57
CA ARG A 138 -22.66 -30.91 -13.71
C ARG A 138 -21.24 -30.35 -13.68
N LYS A 139 -20.70 -30.16 -12.48
CA LYS A 139 -19.35 -29.64 -12.26
C LYS A 139 -18.49 -30.70 -11.61
N LEU A 140 -17.38 -31.07 -12.27
CA LEU A 140 -16.35 -31.92 -11.68
C LEU A 140 -15.37 -31.06 -10.93
N LYS A 141 -15.58 -30.88 -9.62
CA LYS A 141 -14.76 -30.10 -8.71
C LYS A 141 -14.08 -31.01 -7.68
N VAL A 142 -13.22 -30.39 -6.85
CA VAL A 142 -12.45 -31.07 -5.80
C VAL A 142 -13.36 -31.79 -4.81
N GLU A 143 -14.54 -31.24 -4.51
CA GLU A 143 -15.52 -31.87 -3.60
C GLU A 143 -15.96 -33.25 -4.11
N VAL A 144 -15.91 -33.49 -5.42
CA VAL A 144 -16.21 -34.82 -6.01
C VAL A 144 -15.04 -35.76 -5.77
N LEU A 145 -13.80 -35.26 -5.81
CA LEU A 145 -12.58 -36.05 -5.55
C LEU A 145 -12.58 -36.54 -4.09
N ASP A 146 -12.82 -35.62 -3.15
CA ASP A 146 -12.84 -35.90 -1.70
C ASP A 146 -13.97 -36.89 -1.36
N ALA A 147 -15.16 -36.65 -1.88
CA ALA A 147 -16.30 -37.57 -1.69
C ALA A 147 -16.01 -38.96 -2.24
N ALA A 148 -15.34 -39.05 -3.39
CA ALA A 148 -14.95 -40.33 -3.98
C ALA A 148 -13.92 -41.07 -3.14
N ALA A 149 -12.90 -40.35 -2.67
CA ALA A 149 -11.84 -40.89 -1.83
C ALA A 149 -12.36 -41.44 -0.50
N ILE A 150 -13.18 -40.66 0.21
CA ILE A 150 -13.81 -41.04 1.47
C ILE A 150 -14.78 -42.20 1.22
N GLY A 151 -15.65 -42.09 0.19
CA GLY A 151 -16.63 -43.10 -0.13
C GLY A 151 -16.02 -44.47 -0.46
N ILE A 152 -14.97 -44.49 -1.27
CA ILE A 152 -14.26 -45.74 -1.61
C ILE A 152 -13.61 -46.34 -0.34
N SER A 153 -12.99 -45.52 0.54
CA SER A 153 -12.40 -46.03 1.78
C SER A 153 -13.45 -46.69 2.71
N ILE A 154 -14.64 -46.10 2.78
CA ILE A 154 -15.76 -46.66 3.56
C ILE A 154 -16.25 -47.97 2.94
N LEU A 155 -16.38 -48.06 1.62
CA LEU A 155 -16.83 -49.26 0.89
C LEU A 155 -15.83 -50.41 1.03
N ASP A 156 -14.53 -50.12 1.09
CA ASP A 156 -13.47 -51.07 1.34
C ASP A 156 -13.40 -51.55 2.82
N GLY A 157 -14.23 -50.96 3.71
CA GLY A 157 -14.21 -51.24 5.15
C GLY A 157 -13.04 -50.60 5.90
N GLU A 158 -12.26 -49.73 5.24
CA GLU A 158 -11.11 -49.04 5.82
C GLU A 158 -11.54 -47.75 6.52
N PHE A 159 -12.38 -47.87 7.57
CA PHE A 159 -12.90 -46.73 8.32
C PHE A 159 -11.80 -45.86 8.97
N GLY A 160 -10.64 -46.48 9.31
CA GLY A 160 -9.49 -45.78 9.83
C GLY A 160 -8.90 -44.78 8.80
N ASP A 161 -8.75 -45.21 7.56
CA ASP A 161 -8.25 -44.41 6.46
C ASP A 161 -9.24 -43.31 6.09
N ALA A 162 -10.55 -43.63 5.97
CA ALA A 162 -11.58 -42.62 5.76
C ALA A 162 -11.54 -41.54 6.85
N GLY A 163 -11.37 -41.92 8.12
CA GLY A 163 -11.23 -40.98 9.24
C GLY A 163 -9.96 -40.16 9.19
N ASN A 164 -8.83 -40.71 8.71
CA ASN A 164 -7.58 -39.97 8.53
C ASN A 164 -7.68 -38.95 7.40
N ILE A 165 -8.31 -39.35 6.29
CA ILE A 165 -8.54 -38.42 5.15
C ILE A 165 -9.37 -37.22 5.62
N MET A 166 -10.53 -37.47 6.24
CA MET A 166 -11.40 -36.41 6.75
C MET A 166 -10.71 -35.52 7.77
N PHE A 167 -9.90 -36.08 8.66
CA PHE A 167 -9.08 -35.32 9.63
C PHE A 167 -8.08 -34.40 8.94
N LEU A 168 -7.40 -34.89 7.90
CA LEU A 168 -6.41 -34.10 7.17
C LEU A 168 -7.07 -33.00 6.32
N LEU A 169 -8.23 -33.27 5.73
CA LEU A 169 -9.02 -32.27 5.02
C LEU A 169 -9.50 -31.17 5.98
N GLU A 170 -10.13 -31.55 7.11
CA GLU A 170 -10.58 -30.62 8.14
C GLU A 170 -9.45 -29.73 8.67
N LEU A 171 -8.30 -30.35 9.00
CA LEU A 171 -7.12 -29.62 9.44
C LEU A 171 -6.57 -28.70 8.35
N GLY A 172 -6.59 -29.14 7.09
CA GLY A 172 -6.17 -28.33 5.95
C GLY A 172 -7.06 -27.10 5.77
N GLU A 173 -8.37 -27.25 5.81
CA GLU A 173 -9.34 -26.15 5.73
C GLU A 173 -9.18 -25.15 6.89
N GLU A 174 -9.07 -25.63 8.14
CA GLU A 174 -8.87 -24.77 9.31
C GLU A 174 -7.54 -23.99 9.24
N LEU A 175 -6.47 -24.60 8.73
CA LEU A 175 -5.19 -23.93 8.52
C LEU A 175 -5.23 -22.93 7.36
N GLU A 176 -6.01 -23.22 6.32
CA GLU A 176 -6.25 -22.32 5.20
C GLU A 176 -6.97 -21.05 5.68
N ASP A 177 -8.08 -21.23 6.40
CA ASP A 177 -8.86 -20.12 6.97
C ASP A 177 -8.02 -19.25 7.92
N TYR A 178 -7.26 -19.89 8.82
CA TYR A 178 -6.34 -19.19 9.72
C TYR A 178 -5.29 -18.37 8.95
N THR A 179 -4.69 -18.97 7.93
CA THR A 179 -3.61 -18.33 7.18
C THR A 179 -4.12 -17.15 6.35
N LEU A 180 -5.32 -17.28 5.75
CA LEU A 180 -6.00 -16.20 5.05
C LEU A 180 -6.37 -15.07 6.01
N LYS A 181 -6.97 -15.40 7.17
CA LYS A 181 -7.32 -14.42 8.20
C LYS A 181 -6.08 -13.66 8.67
N LYS A 182 -5.01 -14.38 9.02
CA LYS A 182 -3.74 -13.78 9.44
C LYS A 182 -3.15 -12.84 8.39
N SER A 183 -3.17 -13.24 7.13
CA SER A 183 -2.65 -12.42 6.04
C SER A 183 -3.47 -11.12 5.85
N LYS A 184 -4.80 -11.18 6.08
CA LYS A 184 -5.69 -10.01 6.09
C LYS A 184 -5.40 -9.10 7.28
N ASP A 185 -5.23 -9.68 8.46
CA ASP A 185 -4.93 -8.94 9.68
C ASP A 185 -3.56 -8.23 9.57
N ASP A 186 -2.53 -8.92 9.05
CA ASP A 186 -1.22 -8.33 8.77
C ASP A 186 -1.33 -7.13 7.79
N LEU A 187 -2.15 -7.25 6.74
CA LEU A 187 -2.39 -6.16 5.79
C LEU A 187 -3.14 -5.00 6.47
N ALA A 188 -4.21 -5.30 7.20
CA ALA A 188 -4.97 -4.29 7.94
C ALA A 188 -4.09 -3.56 8.97
N GLN A 189 -3.20 -4.27 9.68
CA GLN A 189 -2.25 -3.66 10.61
C GLN A 189 -1.24 -2.76 9.91
N SER A 190 -0.77 -3.11 8.72
CA SER A 190 0.17 -2.26 7.96
C SER A 190 -0.45 -0.93 7.49
N LEU A 191 -1.77 -0.86 7.43
CA LEU A 191 -2.55 0.31 7.03
C LEU A 191 -3.17 1.06 8.21
N LYS A 192 -3.27 0.42 9.39
CA LYS A 192 -3.86 1.04 10.58
C LYS A 192 -2.99 2.18 11.11
N LEU A 193 -3.67 3.18 11.65
CA LEU A 193 -3.03 4.23 12.44
C LEU A 193 -2.39 3.60 13.70
N ASN A 194 -1.17 4.04 14.04
CA ASN A 194 -0.48 3.64 15.26
C ASN A 194 -1.08 4.30 16.54
N VAL A 195 -2.39 4.55 16.55
CA VAL A 195 -3.09 5.18 17.67
C VAL A 195 -4.15 4.22 18.20
N GLU A 196 -3.88 3.59 19.33
CA GLU A 196 -4.83 2.67 19.98
C GLU A 196 -5.79 3.37 20.94
N LYS A 197 -5.32 4.41 21.62
CA LYS A 197 -6.08 5.13 22.66
C LYS A 197 -5.97 6.64 22.47
N VAL A 198 -7.04 7.35 22.78
CA VAL A 198 -7.16 8.80 22.64
C VAL A 198 -7.65 9.43 23.92
N PHE A 199 -7.27 10.68 24.15
CA PHE A 199 -7.80 11.44 25.26
C PHE A 199 -9.14 12.07 24.89
N VAL A 200 -10.21 11.64 25.58
CA VAL A 200 -11.55 12.20 25.43
C VAL A 200 -11.81 13.20 26.55
N ILE A 201 -12.43 14.33 26.20
CA ILE A 201 -12.81 15.37 27.13
C ILE A 201 -14.34 15.38 27.28
N GLU A 202 -14.81 15.21 28.50
CA GLU A 202 -16.21 15.30 28.86
C GLU A 202 -16.39 16.28 30.04
N GLY A 203 -16.82 17.52 29.75
CA GLY A 203 -16.83 18.62 30.71
C GLY A 203 -15.41 18.93 31.20
N ASP A 204 -15.17 18.83 32.54
CA ASP A 204 -13.86 19.05 33.16
C ASP A 204 -13.04 17.77 33.33
N LYS A 205 -13.55 16.62 32.84
CA LYS A 205 -12.85 15.33 32.96
C LYS A 205 -12.15 14.97 31.68
N LYS A 206 -10.91 14.50 31.82
CA LYS A 206 -10.10 13.94 30.72
C LYS A 206 -9.80 12.48 31.05
N TYR A 207 -10.13 11.57 30.12
CA TYR A 207 -9.89 10.14 30.30
C TYR A 207 -9.44 9.50 29.00
N LEU A 208 -8.79 8.35 29.12
CA LEU A 208 -8.30 7.58 27.97
C LEU A 208 -9.40 6.62 27.51
N LYS A 209 -9.70 6.61 26.20
CA LYS A 209 -10.67 5.72 25.58
C LYS A 209 -10.02 5.03 24.37
N LYS A 210 -10.40 3.77 24.08
CA LYS A 210 -9.94 3.12 22.85
C LYS A 210 -10.52 3.84 21.64
N LEU A 211 -9.72 3.97 20.58
CA LEU A 211 -10.13 4.65 19.35
C LEU A 211 -11.36 3.97 18.69
N GLU A 212 -11.44 2.64 18.78
CA GLU A 212 -12.55 1.85 18.26
C GLU A 212 -13.88 2.09 18.99
N ASP A 213 -13.83 2.52 20.27
CA ASP A 213 -15.01 2.76 21.12
C ASP A 213 -15.53 4.20 21.05
N LEU A 214 -14.89 5.07 20.24
CA LEU A 214 -15.31 6.47 20.10
C LEU A 214 -16.66 6.61 19.43
N GLU A 215 -17.51 7.45 20.04
CA GLU A 215 -18.82 7.79 19.51
C GLU A 215 -18.79 9.17 18.81
N ILE A 216 -19.77 9.38 17.91
CA ILE A 216 -19.95 10.65 17.21
C ILE A 216 -20.24 11.75 18.22
N ASN A 217 -19.65 12.93 18.04
CA ASN A 217 -19.69 14.12 18.91
C ASN A 217 -18.84 14.05 20.18
N GLU A 218 -18.10 12.99 20.44
CA GLU A 218 -17.08 13.02 21.50
C GLU A 218 -15.94 13.96 21.11
N ILE A 219 -15.33 14.58 22.10
CA ILE A 219 -14.27 15.58 21.93
C ILE A 219 -12.94 14.92 22.24
N VAL A 220 -12.06 14.89 21.24
CA VAL A 220 -10.72 14.31 21.34
C VAL A 220 -9.69 15.44 21.40
N GLU A 221 -8.76 15.35 22.34
CA GLU A 221 -7.61 16.24 22.42
C GLU A 221 -6.45 15.70 21.58
N VAL A 222 -5.91 16.54 20.71
CA VAL A 222 -4.74 16.25 19.89
C VAL A 222 -3.66 17.30 20.19
N ASN A 223 -2.49 16.84 20.59
CA ASN A 223 -1.35 17.67 20.93
C ASN A 223 -0.30 17.67 19.79
N MET A 224 0.57 18.66 19.82
CA MET A 224 1.69 18.80 18.91
C MET A 224 2.50 17.50 18.77
N GLY A 225 2.86 17.14 17.55
CA GLY A 225 3.58 15.91 17.22
C GLY A 225 2.74 14.64 17.18
N SER A 226 1.42 14.73 17.47
CA SER A 226 0.52 13.57 17.47
C SER A 226 -0.21 13.43 16.15
N THR A 227 -0.49 12.16 15.78
CA THR A 227 -1.40 11.85 14.67
C THR A 227 -2.83 12.14 15.10
N ILE A 228 -3.60 12.83 14.25
CA ILE A 228 -5.03 13.07 14.45
C ILE A 228 -5.75 11.73 14.29
N PRO A 229 -6.49 11.28 15.31
CA PRO A 229 -7.01 9.91 15.31
C PRO A 229 -8.38 9.75 14.64
N VAL A 230 -9.09 10.85 14.39
CA VAL A 230 -10.50 10.87 13.95
C VAL A 230 -10.77 11.87 12.84
N ASP A 231 -11.75 11.58 12.00
CA ASP A 231 -12.35 12.58 11.12
C ASP A 231 -13.29 13.47 11.94
N GLY A 232 -13.01 14.77 11.98
CA GLY A 232 -13.77 15.68 12.83
C GLY A 232 -13.62 17.15 12.49
N GLU A 233 -14.21 17.98 13.34
CA GLU A 233 -14.18 19.45 13.26
C GLU A 233 -13.49 20.03 14.49
N ILE A 234 -12.61 21.00 14.29
CA ILE A 234 -11.93 21.68 15.40
C ILE A 234 -12.95 22.52 16.17
N LEU A 235 -13.12 22.17 17.44
CA LEU A 235 -13.99 22.88 18.37
C LEU A 235 -13.30 24.06 19.03
N LYS A 236 -12.00 23.90 19.33
CA LYS A 236 -11.20 24.88 20.03
C LYS A 236 -9.72 24.67 19.73
N GLY A 237 -9.01 25.78 19.59
CA GLY A 237 -7.58 25.78 19.32
C GLY A 237 -7.27 26.01 17.84
N TYR A 238 -5.98 26.02 17.55
CA TYR A 238 -5.45 26.12 16.18
C TYR A 238 -4.17 25.32 16.09
N GLY A 239 -3.81 24.94 14.88
CA GLY A 239 -2.56 24.24 14.64
C GLY A 239 -2.18 24.14 13.18
N MET A 240 -0.92 23.84 12.93
CA MET A 240 -0.39 23.48 11.64
C MET A 240 -0.56 21.97 11.46
N VAL A 241 -1.45 21.57 10.57
CA VAL A 241 -1.76 20.16 10.30
C VAL A 241 -1.08 19.75 9.01
N ASN A 242 -0.20 18.78 9.11
CA ASN A 242 0.39 18.12 7.97
C ASN A 242 -0.60 17.08 7.45
N GLU A 243 -1.22 17.40 6.32
CA GLU A 243 -2.18 16.55 5.65
C GLU A 243 -1.52 15.70 4.54
N SER A 244 -0.19 15.67 4.47
CA SER A 244 0.57 14.96 3.44
C SER A 244 0.20 13.47 3.33
N SER A 245 -0.15 12.83 4.45
CA SER A 245 -0.64 11.45 4.46
C SER A 245 -1.97 11.25 3.72
N LEU A 246 -2.75 12.31 3.48
CA LEU A 246 -4.05 12.26 2.82
C LEU A 246 -4.13 13.07 1.53
N THR A 247 -3.60 14.29 1.54
CA THR A 247 -3.67 15.21 0.39
C THR A 247 -2.43 15.17 -0.48
N GLY A 248 -1.30 14.73 0.10
CA GLY A 248 -0.03 14.78 -0.57
C GLY A 248 0.75 16.08 -0.43
N GLU A 249 0.13 17.14 0.07
CA GLU A 249 0.80 18.43 0.25
C GLU A 249 1.75 18.39 1.45
N SER A 250 3.04 18.59 1.21
CA SER A 250 4.08 18.59 2.24
C SER A 250 4.07 19.81 3.16
N LEU A 251 3.35 20.87 2.79
CA LEU A 251 3.20 22.06 3.62
C LEU A 251 2.05 21.87 4.61
N ALA A 252 2.37 21.99 5.90
CA ALA A 252 1.35 21.97 6.92
C ALA A 252 0.33 23.11 6.73
N VAL A 253 -0.94 22.76 6.73
CA VAL A 253 -2.04 23.70 6.53
C VAL A 253 -2.51 24.24 7.87
N LYS A 254 -2.64 25.57 7.98
CA LYS A 254 -3.22 26.19 9.18
C LYS A 254 -4.70 25.83 9.31
N LYS A 255 -5.06 25.16 10.38
CA LYS A 255 -6.42 24.81 10.74
C LYS A 255 -6.83 25.53 12.02
N GLU A 256 -8.02 26.11 12.00
CA GLU A 256 -8.61 26.90 13.08
C GLU A 256 -9.98 26.35 13.44
N GLU A 257 -10.61 26.92 14.46
CA GLU A 257 -11.96 26.53 14.91
C GLU A 257 -12.96 26.50 13.72
N GLY A 258 -13.77 25.44 13.66
CA GLY A 258 -14.72 25.18 12.60
C GLY A 258 -14.16 24.53 11.34
N LYS A 259 -12.84 24.31 11.24
CA LYS A 259 -12.23 23.60 10.11
C LYS A 259 -12.23 22.10 10.34
N THR A 260 -12.37 21.36 9.23
CA THR A 260 -12.32 19.89 9.27
C THR A 260 -10.88 19.39 9.29
N VAL A 261 -10.65 18.35 10.10
CA VAL A 261 -9.41 17.58 10.15
C VAL A 261 -9.70 16.10 9.93
N PHE A 262 -8.71 15.37 9.46
CA PHE A 262 -8.87 13.98 9.02
C PHE A 262 -7.97 13.04 9.83
N ALA A 263 -8.46 11.84 10.07
CA ALA A 263 -7.69 10.77 10.69
C ALA A 263 -6.45 10.43 9.84
N GLY A 264 -5.30 10.28 10.51
CA GLY A 264 -4.03 9.95 9.85
C GLY A 264 -3.16 11.14 9.46
N THR A 265 -3.65 12.38 9.63
CA THR A 265 -2.85 13.60 9.49
C THR A 265 -2.07 13.89 10.78
N VAL A 266 -1.01 14.66 10.71
CA VAL A 266 -0.14 14.96 11.87
C VAL A 266 -0.25 16.42 12.26
N LEU A 267 -0.49 16.68 13.53
CA LEU A 267 -0.45 18.04 14.09
C LEU A 267 1.00 18.42 14.36
N GLU A 268 1.62 19.21 13.48
CA GLU A 268 3.03 19.64 13.61
C GLU A 268 3.22 20.71 14.68
N GLU A 269 2.28 21.68 14.76
CA GLU A 269 2.33 22.77 15.74
C GLU A 269 0.95 23.04 16.30
N GLY A 270 0.88 23.47 17.55
CA GLY A 270 -0.34 23.85 18.27
C GLY A 270 -0.97 22.71 19.04
N ALA A 271 -2.21 22.92 19.47
CA ALA A 271 -3.06 21.93 20.14
C ALA A 271 -4.52 22.18 19.79
N ILE A 272 -5.27 21.13 19.48
CA ILE A 272 -6.64 21.22 19.01
C ILE A 272 -7.57 20.26 19.76
N LEU A 273 -8.80 20.70 19.96
CA LEU A 273 -9.90 19.84 20.40
C LEU A 273 -10.78 19.53 19.20
N VAL A 274 -10.86 18.25 18.85
CA VAL A 274 -11.58 17.77 17.67
C VAL A 274 -12.87 17.10 18.10
N ARG A 275 -14.00 17.55 17.57
CA ARG A 275 -15.30 16.88 17.71
C ARG A 275 -15.39 15.80 16.64
N THR A 276 -15.53 14.55 17.04
CA THR A 276 -15.69 13.40 16.16
C THR A 276 -16.95 13.53 15.30
N ARG A 277 -16.81 13.43 13.97
CA ARG A 277 -17.92 13.51 13.01
C ARG A 277 -18.29 12.16 12.42
N LYS A 278 -17.36 11.20 12.43
CA LYS A 278 -17.56 9.83 11.95
C LYS A 278 -17.06 8.83 12.99
N LYS A 279 -17.66 7.66 13.05
CA LYS A 279 -17.11 6.54 13.82
C LYS A 279 -15.80 6.07 13.20
N TYR A 280 -14.97 5.41 14.01
CA TYR A 280 -13.68 4.85 13.54
C TYR A 280 -13.85 3.96 12.30
N ASP A 281 -14.87 3.09 12.29
CA ASP A 281 -15.17 2.18 11.18
C ASP A 281 -15.58 2.92 9.89
N GLU A 282 -16.11 4.13 10.00
CA GLU A 282 -16.50 4.98 8.86
C GLU A 282 -15.40 5.97 8.47
N SER A 283 -14.22 5.89 9.10
CA SER A 283 -13.08 6.76 8.79
C SER A 283 -12.55 6.49 7.38
N ARG A 284 -11.96 7.52 6.77
CA ARG A 284 -11.39 7.43 5.42
C ARG A 284 -10.35 6.29 5.30
N ILE A 285 -9.57 6.03 6.35
CA ILE A 285 -8.59 4.94 6.40
C ILE A 285 -9.27 3.57 6.40
N ASN A 286 -10.32 3.39 7.22
CA ASN A 286 -11.06 2.13 7.23
C ASN A 286 -11.80 1.87 5.92
N HIS A 287 -12.31 2.90 5.26
CA HIS A 287 -12.85 2.77 3.91
C HIS A 287 -11.80 2.28 2.90
N ILE A 288 -10.54 2.74 2.99
CA ILE A 288 -9.44 2.22 2.18
C ILE A 288 -9.16 0.74 2.50
N ILE A 289 -9.16 0.36 3.77
CA ILE A 289 -8.99 -1.05 4.21
C ILE A 289 -10.14 -1.91 3.67
N GLU A 290 -11.37 -1.42 3.71
CA GLU A 290 -12.54 -2.08 3.12
C GLU A 290 -12.43 -2.24 1.60
N LEU A 291 -12.03 -1.19 0.87
CA LEU A 291 -11.81 -1.24 -0.58
C LEU A 291 -10.74 -2.27 -0.95
N ILE A 292 -9.67 -2.40 -0.16
CA ILE A 292 -8.66 -3.44 -0.33
C ILE A 292 -9.26 -4.82 -0.02
N GLY A 293 -10.08 -4.95 1.03
CA GLY A 293 -10.82 -6.16 1.38
C GLY A 293 -11.87 -6.54 0.34
N GLU A 294 -12.57 -5.56 -0.25
CA GLU A 294 -13.52 -5.78 -1.35
C GLU A 294 -12.84 -6.12 -2.68
N SER A 295 -11.56 -5.77 -2.84
CA SER A 295 -10.73 -6.22 -3.96
C SER A 295 -10.64 -7.75 -4.04
N GLU A 296 -10.92 -8.47 -2.94
CA GLU A 296 -11.11 -9.93 -2.97
C GLU A 296 -12.28 -10.37 -3.86
N LYS A 297 -13.34 -9.55 -4.01
CA LYS A 297 -14.44 -9.87 -4.96
C LYS A 297 -13.93 -9.85 -6.41
N ASN A 298 -12.83 -9.14 -6.68
CA ASN A 298 -12.13 -9.13 -7.96
C ASN A 298 -10.88 -10.02 -7.87
N LYS A 299 -11.10 -11.35 -7.77
CA LYS A 299 -10.00 -12.33 -7.80
C LYS A 299 -8.95 -11.96 -8.85
N SER A 300 -7.69 -12.05 -8.48
CA SER A 300 -6.57 -11.84 -9.38
C SER A 300 -6.64 -12.76 -10.60
N LEU A 301 -5.97 -12.42 -11.68
CA LEU A 301 -5.91 -13.28 -12.88
C LEU A 301 -5.27 -14.62 -12.54
N ALA A 302 -4.23 -14.62 -11.69
CA ALA A 302 -3.56 -15.83 -11.23
C ALA A 302 -4.51 -16.72 -10.38
N GLU A 303 -5.33 -16.13 -9.52
CA GLU A 303 -6.35 -16.86 -8.74
C GLU A 303 -7.42 -17.50 -9.65
N LYS A 304 -7.94 -16.74 -10.62
CA LYS A 304 -8.89 -17.27 -11.61
C LYS A 304 -8.28 -18.41 -12.44
N LYS A 305 -7.01 -18.26 -12.81
CA LYS A 305 -6.26 -19.28 -13.55
C LYS A 305 -6.00 -20.50 -12.67
N ALA A 306 -5.69 -20.32 -11.38
CA ALA A 306 -5.53 -21.40 -10.42
C ALA A 306 -6.81 -22.20 -10.25
N ASP A 307 -7.95 -21.53 -10.04
CA ASP A 307 -9.26 -22.18 -9.95
C ASP A 307 -9.56 -22.99 -11.20
N SER A 308 -9.33 -22.42 -12.39
CA SER A 308 -9.55 -23.12 -13.68
C SER A 308 -8.62 -24.33 -13.86
N ILE A 309 -7.35 -24.21 -13.48
CA ILE A 309 -6.38 -25.33 -13.55
C ILE A 309 -6.78 -26.41 -12.55
N ALA A 310 -7.13 -26.06 -11.32
CA ALA A 310 -7.56 -26.95 -10.28
C ALA A 310 -8.76 -27.80 -10.74
N ASP A 311 -9.82 -27.16 -11.23
CA ASP A 311 -11.00 -27.86 -11.76
C ASP A 311 -10.68 -28.75 -12.97
N SER A 312 -9.71 -28.35 -13.80
CA SER A 312 -9.28 -29.14 -14.95
C SER A 312 -8.52 -30.41 -14.53
N ILE A 313 -7.70 -30.34 -13.50
CA ILE A 313 -6.89 -31.46 -13.00
C ILE A 313 -7.78 -32.58 -12.44
N VAL A 314 -8.93 -32.26 -11.84
CA VAL A 314 -9.86 -33.27 -11.29
C VAL A 314 -10.22 -34.33 -12.33
N LYS A 315 -10.48 -33.93 -13.59
CA LYS A 315 -10.77 -34.85 -14.69
C LYS A 315 -9.62 -35.81 -14.93
N TYR A 316 -8.39 -35.31 -14.90
CA TYR A 316 -7.19 -36.14 -15.12
C TYR A 316 -6.90 -37.04 -13.93
N SER A 317 -7.24 -36.63 -12.69
CA SER A 317 -7.13 -37.47 -11.51
C SER A 317 -8.06 -38.67 -11.59
N PHE A 318 -9.36 -38.49 -11.99
CA PHE A 318 -10.26 -39.59 -12.21
C PHE A 318 -9.84 -40.51 -13.37
N LEU A 319 -9.39 -39.93 -14.47
CA LEU A 319 -8.86 -40.69 -15.61
C LEU A 319 -7.64 -41.53 -15.21
N GLY A 320 -6.69 -40.93 -14.50
CA GLY A 320 -5.49 -41.58 -13.98
C GLY A 320 -5.84 -42.70 -12.99
N ALA A 321 -6.81 -42.49 -12.08
CA ALA A 321 -7.28 -43.50 -11.15
C ALA A 321 -7.92 -44.68 -11.93
N GLY A 322 -8.76 -44.38 -12.93
CA GLY A 322 -9.40 -45.40 -13.77
C GLY A 322 -8.38 -46.25 -14.55
N ILE A 323 -7.43 -45.63 -15.22
CA ILE A 323 -6.35 -46.31 -15.97
C ILE A 323 -5.50 -47.15 -15.01
N THR A 324 -5.12 -46.61 -13.84
CA THR A 324 -4.33 -47.35 -12.84
C THR A 324 -5.09 -48.58 -12.34
N TYR A 325 -6.41 -48.46 -12.08
CA TYR A 325 -7.24 -49.58 -11.69
C TYR A 325 -7.31 -50.65 -12.78
N LEU A 326 -7.52 -50.25 -14.02
CA LEU A 326 -7.62 -51.19 -15.16
C LEU A 326 -6.30 -51.96 -15.36
N LEU A 327 -5.15 -51.31 -15.23
CA LEU A 327 -3.84 -51.89 -15.42
C LEU A 327 -3.40 -52.77 -14.23
N THR A 328 -3.64 -52.32 -13.01
CA THR A 328 -3.12 -52.97 -11.80
C THR A 328 -4.12 -53.86 -11.08
N ARG A 329 -5.41 -53.68 -11.39
CA ARG A 329 -6.55 -54.30 -10.65
C ARG A 329 -6.49 -54.09 -9.14
N ASN A 330 -5.81 -53.02 -8.71
CA ASN A 330 -5.56 -52.65 -7.32
C ASN A 330 -6.19 -51.30 -7.01
N PHE A 331 -7.22 -51.29 -6.17
CA PHE A 331 -7.94 -50.08 -5.76
C PHE A 331 -7.06 -49.12 -4.93
N ILE A 332 -6.17 -49.67 -4.07
CA ILE A 332 -5.31 -48.88 -3.21
C ILE A 332 -4.37 -47.99 -4.07
N LYS A 333 -3.85 -48.56 -5.17
CA LYS A 333 -3.02 -47.81 -6.14
C LYS A 333 -3.80 -46.77 -6.90
N ALA A 334 -5.03 -47.05 -7.26
CA ALA A 334 -5.92 -46.11 -7.93
C ALA A 334 -6.30 -44.91 -7.02
N LYS A 335 -6.54 -45.19 -5.74
CA LYS A 335 -6.78 -44.16 -4.72
C LYS A 335 -5.71 -43.10 -4.65
N SER A 336 -4.43 -43.39 -4.97
CA SER A 336 -3.35 -42.45 -4.92
C SER A 336 -3.56 -41.18 -5.78
N PHE A 337 -4.35 -41.32 -6.88
CA PHE A 337 -4.74 -40.17 -7.71
C PHE A 337 -5.83 -39.32 -7.06
N LEU A 338 -6.61 -39.88 -6.13
CA LEU A 338 -7.72 -39.20 -5.47
C LEU A 338 -7.28 -38.51 -4.16
N MET A 339 -6.12 -38.96 -3.61
CA MET A 339 -5.61 -38.44 -2.31
C MET A 339 -4.79 -37.19 -2.43
N VAL A 340 -4.31 -36.84 -3.61
CA VAL A 340 -3.41 -35.71 -3.84
C VAL A 340 -4.15 -34.69 -4.68
N ASP A 341 -4.61 -33.63 -4.02
CA ASP A 341 -5.27 -32.52 -4.68
C ASP A 341 -4.28 -31.39 -5.00
N PHE A 342 -4.36 -30.86 -6.20
CA PHE A 342 -3.55 -29.72 -6.63
C PHE A 342 -4.20 -28.38 -6.28
N SER A 343 -5.52 -28.36 -6.06
CA SER A 343 -6.28 -27.13 -5.97
C SER A 343 -6.10 -26.43 -4.63
N CYS A 344 -6.09 -27.17 -3.51
CA CYS A 344 -5.93 -26.63 -2.17
C CYS A 344 -4.64 -25.80 -2.06
N ALA A 345 -3.51 -26.38 -2.54
CA ALA A 345 -2.23 -25.68 -2.51
C ALA A 345 -2.22 -24.41 -3.37
N LEU A 346 -2.86 -24.42 -4.56
CA LEU A 346 -2.91 -23.26 -5.43
C LEU A 346 -3.83 -22.17 -4.89
N LYS A 347 -5.02 -22.53 -4.43
CA LYS A 347 -6.03 -21.61 -3.89
C LYS A 347 -5.55 -20.90 -2.63
N LEU A 348 -4.72 -21.56 -1.81
CA LEU A 348 -4.15 -20.96 -0.60
C LEU A 348 -2.91 -20.10 -0.90
N THR A 349 -1.98 -20.62 -1.68
CA THR A 349 -0.63 -20.01 -1.78
C THR A 349 -0.60 -18.74 -2.61
N ILE A 350 -1.50 -18.57 -3.61
CA ILE A 350 -1.54 -17.40 -4.48
C ILE A 350 -2.09 -16.18 -3.74
N PRO A 351 -3.27 -16.23 -3.09
CA PRO A 351 -3.78 -15.10 -2.32
C PRO A 351 -2.79 -14.61 -1.25
N ILE A 352 -2.15 -15.53 -0.51
CA ILE A 352 -1.16 -15.19 0.52
C ILE A 352 0.03 -14.46 -0.09
N ALA A 353 0.57 -14.93 -1.23
CA ALA A 353 1.67 -14.26 -1.91
C ALA A 353 1.27 -12.85 -2.36
N THR A 354 0.06 -12.69 -2.89
CA THR A 354 -0.51 -11.42 -3.36
C THR A 354 -0.73 -10.45 -2.20
N MET A 355 -1.38 -10.89 -1.11
CA MET A 355 -1.59 -10.06 0.07
C MET A 355 -0.27 -9.61 0.68
N LYS A 356 0.74 -10.48 0.75
CA LYS A 356 2.06 -10.09 1.25
C LYS A 356 2.79 -9.12 0.32
N ALA A 357 2.54 -9.18 -1.00
CA ALA A 357 3.06 -8.18 -1.94
C ALA A 357 2.39 -6.81 -1.70
N ILE A 358 1.07 -6.78 -1.52
CA ILE A 358 0.33 -5.54 -1.17
C ILE A 358 0.83 -4.97 0.16
N SER A 359 0.97 -5.80 1.21
CA SER A 359 1.53 -5.40 2.51
C SER A 359 2.95 -4.83 2.38
N SER A 360 3.82 -5.49 1.60
CA SER A 360 5.20 -5.02 1.38
C SER A 360 5.28 -3.72 0.57
N SER A 361 4.28 -3.45 -0.28
CA SER A 361 4.11 -2.17 -0.98
C SER A 361 3.66 -1.08 0.00
N SER A 362 2.68 -1.39 0.87
CA SER A 362 2.18 -0.46 1.89
C SER A 362 3.27 -0.03 2.89
N GLU A 363 4.17 -0.95 3.28
CA GLU A 363 5.35 -0.65 4.12
C GLU A 363 6.30 0.38 3.48
N ARG A 364 6.14 0.68 2.17
CA ARG A 364 6.90 1.65 1.38
C ARG A 364 6.05 2.82 0.90
N GLU A 365 4.97 3.10 1.60
CA GLU A 365 4.05 4.19 1.27
C GLU A 365 3.38 4.08 -0.11
N ILE A 366 3.25 2.84 -0.62
CA ILE A 366 2.59 2.53 -1.89
C ILE A 366 1.28 1.81 -1.61
N LEU A 367 0.17 2.44 -1.92
CA LEU A 367 -1.16 1.87 -1.81
C LEU A 367 -1.53 1.14 -3.10
N VAL A 368 -1.83 -0.14 -3.01
CA VAL A 368 -2.26 -0.99 -4.14
C VAL A 368 -3.69 -1.44 -3.89
N LYS A 369 -4.63 -1.10 -4.77
CA LYS A 369 -6.05 -1.42 -4.62
C LYS A 369 -6.42 -2.87 -4.94
N GLY A 370 -5.49 -3.67 -5.42
CA GLY A 370 -5.75 -5.08 -5.68
C GLY A 370 -4.61 -5.82 -6.37
N GLY A 371 -4.52 -7.11 -6.10
CA GLY A 371 -3.46 -7.99 -6.61
C GLY A 371 -3.38 -8.06 -8.13
N ARG A 372 -4.52 -7.93 -8.82
CA ARG A 372 -4.56 -7.91 -10.30
C ARG A 372 -3.71 -6.81 -10.91
N TYR A 373 -3.56 -5.68 -10.22
CA TYR A 373 -2.77 -4.54 -10.71
C TYR A 373 -1.27 -4.82 -10.59
N LEU A 374 -0.83 -5.51 -9.51
CA LEU A 374 0.55 -5.99 -9.41
C LEU A 374 0.88 -7.02 -10.51
N GLU A 375 -0.06 -7.92 -10.82
CA GLU A 375 0.13 -8.89 -11.91
C GLU A 375 0.24 -8.21 -13.27
N LYS A 376 -0.61 -7.22 -13.56
CA LYS A 376 -0.56 -6.42 -14.77
C LYS A 376 0.74 -5.61 -14.84
N LEU A 377 1.14 -4.99 -13.73
CA LEU A 377 2.38 -4.21 -13.64
C LEU A 377 3.62 -5.09 -13.85
N ALA A 378 3.59 -6.35 -13.40
CA ALA A 378 4.68 -7.30 -13.68
C ALA A 378 4.88 -7.60 -15.17
N GLN A 379 3.79 -7.55 -15.93
CA GLN A 379 3.75 -7.84 -17.38
C GLN A 379 3.89 -6.58 -18.25
N ALA A 380 3.88 -5.40 -17.63
CA ALA A 380 3.91 -4.13 -18.34
C ALA A 380 5.21 -3.95 -19.12
N ASP A 381 5.07 -3.46 -20.36
CA ASP A 381 6.16 -3.21 -21.31
C ASP A 381 6.15 -1.77 -21.88
N SER A 382 5.05 -1.04 -21.68
CA SER A 382 4.89 0.38 -22.02
C SER A 382 4.53 1.20 -20.79
N ILE A 383 5.18 2.36 -20.61
CA ILE A 383 4.91 3.28 -19.53
C ILE A 383 4.81 4.71 -20.07
N ILE A 384 3.79 5.41 -19.65
CA ILE A 384 3.46 6.76 -20.09
C ILE A 384 3.48 7.66 -18.86
N PHE A 385 4.26 8.72 -18.92
CA PHE A 385 4.36 9.73 -17.88
C PHE A 385 3.61 10.99 -18.29
N ASP A 386 2.86 11.59 -17.37
CA ASP A 386 2.62 13.02 -17.43
C ASP A 386 3.92 13.76 -17.07
N LYS A 387 4.09 15.01 -17.53
CA LYS A 387 5.28 15.82 -17.19
C LYS A 387 5.12 16.45 -15.82
N THR A 388 4.10 17.31 -15.68
CA THR A 388 3.93 18.20 -14.54
C THR A 388 3.46 17.41 -13.30
N GLY A 389 4.13 17.62 -12.15
CA GLY A 389 3.80 16.88 -10.91
C GLY A 389 4.23 15.41 -10.90
N THR A 390 4.67 14.87 -12.04
CA THR A 390 5.12 13.48 -12.18
C THR A 390 6.63 13.40 -12.41
N LEU A 391 7.10 13.85 -13.57
CA LEU A 391 8.55 13.95 -13.85
C LEU A 391 9.18 15.20 -13.24
N THR A 392 8.37 16.23 -12.96
CA THR A 392 8.74 17.46 -12.25
C THR A 392 8.17 17.46 -10.83
N LYS A 393 8.66 18.40 -10.00
CA LYS A 393 8.18 18.53 -8.60
C LYS A 393 6.94 19.40 -8.44
N SER A 394 6.39 19.99 -9.52
CA SER A 394 5.37 21.04 -9.49
C SER A 394 5.76 22.24 -8.59
N GLU A 395 7.04 22.44 -8.39
CA GLU A 395 7.62 23.58 -7.68
C GLU A 395 8.28 24.52 -8.69
N PRO A 396 7.49 25.36 -9.40
CA PRO A 396 8.06 26.29 -10.36
C PRO A 396 9.04 27.24 -9.68
N LYS A 397 10.07 27.62 -10.42
CA LYS A 397 11.10 28.56 -9.95
C LYS A 397 11.28 29.68 -10.97
N VAL A 398 11.56 30.88 -10.48
CA VAL A 398 12.02 31.96 -11.34
C VAL A 398 13.47 31.68 -11.72
N GLU A 399 13.71 31.38 -12.99
CA GLU A 399 15.05 31.15 -13.50
C GLU A 399 15.76 32.46 -13.83
N LYS A 400 15.06 33.38 -14.48
CA LYS A 400 15.58 34.72 -14.79
C LYS A 400 14.45 35.72 -15.00
N VAL A 401 14.78 37.00 -14.82
CA VAL A 401 13.93 38.15 -15.15
C VAL A 401 14.58 38.91 -16.29
N ILE A 402 13.82 39.22 -17.32
CA ILE A 402 14.29 40.02 -18.46
C ILE A 402 13.54 41.35 -18.43
N ALA A 403 14.23 42.37 -18.03
CA ALA A 403 13.70 43.74 -18.03
C ALA A 403 13.87 44.43 -19.40
N PHE A 404 12.95 45.31 -19.70
CA PHE A 404 12.93 46.15 -20.92
C PHE A 404 13.04 47.65 -20.56
N TYR A 405 13.46 48.49 -21.50
CA TYR A 405 13.54 49.96 -21.37
C TYR A 405 14.42 50.45 -20.21
N ASP A 406 15.59 49.81 -20.00
CA ASP A 406 16.53 50.15 -18.92
C ASP A 406 15.94 50.02 -17.49
N ASN A 407 14.86 49.28 -17.33
CA ASN A 407 14.36 48.93 -15.99
C ASN A 407 15.31 47.94 -15.29
N ASP A 408 15.39 48.05 -13.97
CA ASP A 408 16.15 47.14 -13.15
C ASP A 408 15.41 45.82 -12.97
N GLU A 409 16.11 44.66 -13.18
CA GLU A 409 15.52 43.32 -13.08
C GLU A 409 15.02 43.01 -11.65
N ASP A 410 15.78 43.47 -10.62
CA ASP A 410 15.39 43.26 -9.23
C ASP A 410 14.18 44.11 -8.84
N GLU A 411 14.06 45.34 -9.39
CA GLU A 411 12.90 46.18 -9.20
C GLU A 411 11.65 45.57 -9.89
N CYS A 412 11.80 45.02 -11.09
CA CYS A 412 10.71 44.34 -11.79
C CYS A 412 10.26 43.11 -11.01
N LEU A 413 11.20 42.30 -10.47
CA LEU A 413 10.88 41.14 -9.64
C LEU A 413 10.17 41.56 -8.33
N ARG A 414 10.61 42.66 -7.72
CA ARG A 414 9.97 43.19 -6.52
C ARG A 414 8.53 43.63 -6.75
N ILE A 415 8.27 44.32 -7.86
CA ILE A 415 6.90 44.72 -8.28
C ILE A 415 6.05 43.48 -8.53
N ALA A 416 6.58 42.49 -9.26
CA ALA A 416 5.87 41.27 -9.55
C ALA A 416 5.50 40.50 -8.27
N ALA A 417 6.45 40.35 -7.34
CA ALA A 417 6.22 39.70 -6.06
C ALA A 417 5.16 40.41 -5.21
N CYS A 418 5.17 41.74 -5.22
CA CYS A 418 4.21 42.57 -4.50
C CYS A 418 2.77 42.31 -5.03
N LEU A 419 2.59 42.18 -6.34
CA LEU A 419 1.27 41.91 -6.95
C LEU A 419 0.80 40.47 -6.71
N GLU A 420 1.71 39.51 -6.78
CA GLU A 420 1.42 38.07 -6.67
C GLU A 420 1.19 37.60 -5.23
N GLU A 421 1.70 38.29 -4.22
CA GLU A 421 1.66 37.89 -2.80
C GLU A 421 0.23 37.64 -2.27
N HIS A 422 -0.75 38.35 -2.82
CA HIS A 422 -2.14 38.28 -2.37
C HIS A 422 -2.95 37.09 -2.93
N PHE A 423 -2.43 36.45 -3.96
CA PHE A 423 -3.13 35.35 -4.66
C PHE A 423 -2.23 34.11 -4.75
N PRO A 424 -2.05 33.38 -3.64
CA PRO A 424 -1.10 32.28 -3.57
C PRO A 424 -1.49 31.13 -4.51
N HIS A 425 -0.73 30.99 -5.60
CA HIS A 425 -0.72 29.84 -6.49
C HIS A 425 0.74 29.50 -6.83
N SER A 426 1.00 28.37 -7.45
CA SER A 426 2.37 27.85 -7.64
C SER A 426 3.35 28.85 -8.27
N ILE A 427 2.93 29.56 -9.32
CA ILE A 427 3.76 30.59 -9.98
C ILE A 427 3.94 31.82 -9.07
N ALA A 428 2.88 32.28 -8.42
CA ALA A 428 2.95 33.39 -7.47
C ALA A 428 3.95 33.10 -6.35
N ASN A 429 3.85 31.91 -5.75
CA ASN A 429 4.79 31.48 -4.71
C ASN A 429 6.24 31.45 -5.20
N ALA A 430 6.48 31.04 -6.46
CA ALA A 430 7.80 31.06 -7.08
C ALA A 430 8.37 32.48 -7.20
N VAL A 431 7.53 33.43 -7.65
CA VAL A 431 7.93 34.84 -7.81
C VAL A 431 8.21 35.50 -6.45
N VAL A 432 7.32 35.29 -5.47
CA VAL A 432 7.48 35.81 -4.10
C VAL A 432 8.73 35.20 -3.43
N LYS A 433 8.96 33.90 -3.60
CA LYS A 433 10.13 33.21 -3.09
C LYS A 433 11.43 33.76 -3.70
N ALA A 434 11.47 33.94 -5.01
CA ALA A 434 12.63 34.48 -5.71
C ALA A 434 12.97 35.92 -5.25
N ALA A 435 11.96 36.75 -4.98
CA ALA A 435 12.16 38.08 -4.43
C ALA A 435 12.72 38.03 -2.99
N LYS A 436 12.17 37.11 -2.14
CA LYS A 436 12.65 36.88 -0.77
C LYS A 436 14.10 36.37 -0.75
N ASP A 437 14.47 35.45 -1.61
CA ASP A 437 15.81 34.86 -1.71
C ASP A 437 16.86 35.94 -2.09
N LYS A 438 16.45 36.94 -2.86
CA LYS A 438 17.26 38.12 -3.18
C LYS A 438 17.18 39.25 -2.13
N ASN A 439 16.48 39.05 -1.00
CA ASN A 439 16.22 40.06 0.03
C ASN A 439 15.56 41.33 -0.48
N LEU A 440 14.73 41.23 -1.51
CA LEU A 440 13.97 42.35 -2.05
C LEU A 440 12.72 42.58 -1.19
N ASN A 441 12.92 43.27 -0.07
CA ASN A 441 11.80 43.66 0.80
C ASN A 441 10.94 44.73 0.13
N HIS A 442 9.65 44.58 0.25
CA HIS A 442 8.69 45.60 -0.20
C HIS A 442 7.72 45.96 0.93
N GLU A 443 7.41 47.25 1.03
CA GLU A 443 6.19 47.68 1.70
C GLU A 443 5.02 47.60 0.68
N GLU A 444 3.80 47.31 1.13
CA GLU A 444 2.64 47.34 0.26
C GLU A 444 2.54 48.67 -0.47
N MET A 445 2.81 48.67 -1.79
CA MET A 445 2.87 49.90 -2.60
C MET A 445 1.67 50.04 -3.51
N HIS A 446 0.76 49.06 -3.58
CA HIS A 446 -0.32 49.02 -4.51
C HIS A 446 -1.67 49.22 -3.82
N SER A 447 -2.67 49.64 -4.60
CA SER A 447 -4.08 49.62 -4.23
C SER A 447 -4.56 48.15 -4.14
N LYS A 448 -5.80 47.95 -3.64
CA LYS A 448 -6.39 46.58 -3.56
C LYS A 448 -6.31 45.90 -4.94
N PRO A 449 -5.55 44.78 -5.06
CA PRO A 449 -5.43 44.12 -6.36
C PRO A 449 -6.70 43.41 -6.76
N GLU A 450 -6.99 43.42 -8.06
CA GLU A 450 -8.10 42.72 -8.69
C GLU A 450 -7.58 41.49 -9.41
N TYR A 451 -8.07 40.30 -9.01
CA TYR A 451 -7.74 39.06 -9.67
C TYR A 451 -8.69 38.75 -10.80
N ILE A 452 -8.16 38.66 -12.02
CA ILE A 452 -8.91 38.29 -13.22
C ILE A 452 -8.71 36.78 -13.44
N VAL A 453 -9.76 36.01 -13.17
CA VAL A 453 -9.69 34.53 -13.16
C VAL A 453 -9.13 34.02 -14.49
N ALA A 454 -8.10 33.15 -14.38
CA ALA A 454 -7.37 32.52 -15.48
C ALA A 454 -6.54 33.46 -16.38
N HIS A 455 -6.43 34.77 -16.07
CA HIS A 455 -5.74 35.75 -16.89
C HIS A 455 -4.56 36.41 -16.17
N GLY A 456 -4.78 37.01 -15.01
CA GLY A 456 -3.74 37.71 -14.26
C GLY A 456 -4.25 38.61 -13.16
N ILE A 457 -3.40 39.53 -12.73
CA ILE A 457 -3.72 40.49 -11.66
C ILE A 457 -3.57 41.90 -12.19
N ARG A 458 -4.53 42.72 -11.85
CA ARG A 458 -4.55 44.20 -12.11
C ARG A 458 -4.49 44.94 -10.79
N SER A 459 -3.64 45.96 -10.70
CA SER A 459 -3.58 46.86 -9.55
C SER A 459 -3.03 48.23 -9.95
N LYS A 460 -2.95 49.16 -9.01
CA LYS A 460 -2.32 50.47 -9.20
C LYS A 460 -1.21 50.69 -8.19
N ILE A 461 -0.06 51.12 -8.67
CA ILE A 461 1.07 51.54 -7.83
C ILE A 461 1.18 53.06 -7.98
N GLY A 462 0.78 53.79 -6.93
CA GLY A 462 0.53 55.23 -7.03
C GLY A 462 -0.67 55.52 -7.95
N GLU A 463 -0.40 56.33 -8.99
CA GLU A 463 -1.44 56.66 -10.01
C GLU A 463 -1.33 55.76 -11.26
N LYS A 464 -0.31 54.92 -11.37
CA LYS A 464 -0.02 54.09 -12.55
C LYS A 464 -0.56 52.68 -12.42
N GLU A 465 -1.06 52.16 -13.54
CA GLU A 465 -1.57 50.79 -13.63
C GLU A 465 -0.42 49.77 -13.69
N ALA A 466 -0.55 48.71 -12.94
CA ALA A 466 0.37 47.55 -12.90
C ALA A 466 -0.41 46.26 -13.21
N LEU A 467 0.05 45.53 -14.20
CA LEU A 467 -0.57 44.30 -14.68
C LEU A 467 0.45 43.17 -14.68
N ILE A 468 0.07 42.02 -14.16
CA ILE A 468 0.90 40.81 -14.23
C ILE A 468 0.04 39.61 -14.64
N GLY A 469 0.52 38.79 -15.59
CA GLY A 469 -0.25 37.64 -16.04
C GLY A 469 0.27 37.00 -17.31
N SER A 470 -0.62 36.28 -17.99
CA SER A 470 -0.31 35.53 -19.21
C SER A 470 -0.10 36.47 -20.42
N ALA A 471 0.51 35.93 -21.50
CA ALA A 471 0.63 36.67 -22.76
C ALA A 471 -0.73 37.11 -23.30
N HIS A 472 -1.75 36.25 -23.23
CA HIS A 472 -3.12 36.56 -23.67
C HIS A 472 -3.66 37.75 -22.92
N PHE A 473 -3.56 37.75 -21.61
CA PHE A 473 -4.04 38.86 -20.78
C PHE A 473 -3.34 40.18 -21.11
N ILE A 474 -2.00 40.18 -21.12
CA ILE A 474 -1.22 41.42 -21.28
C ILE A 474 -1.28 41.95 -22.74
N LEU A 475 -1.10 41.07 -23.74
CA LEU A 475 -0.95 41.50 -25.13
C LEU A 475 -2.27 41.57 -25.90
N GLU A 476 -3.27 40.73 -25.59
CA GLU A 476 -4.50 40.63 -26.30
C GLU A 476 -5.67 41.38 -25.59
N ASP A 477 -5.91 41.06 -24.31
CA ASP A 477 -7.02 41.68 -23.56
C ASP A 477 -6.71 43.11 -23.20
N GLU A 478 -5.52 43.40 -22.69
CA GLU A 478 -5.09 44.75 -22.27
C GLU A 478 -4.41 45.53 -23.41
N ASN A 479 -4.22 44.91 -24.58
CA ASN A 479 -3.66 45.54 -25.79
C ASN A 479 -2.29 46.22 -25.58
N ILE A 480 -1.47 45.75 -24.67
CA ILE A 480 -0.12 46.26 -24.43
C ILE A 480 0.76 45.95 -25.65
N LYS A 481 1.26 47.02 -26.30
CA LYS A 481 2.07 46.89 -27.50
C LYS A 481 3.51 46.56 -27.18
N ILE A 482 4.10 45.63 -27.94
CA ILE A 482 5.49 45.24 -27.89
C ILE A 482 6.18 45.59 -29.20
N ASP A 483 7.44 45.98 -29.15
CA ASP A 483 8.26 46.24 -30.33
C ASP A 483 8.87 44.92 -30.90
N GLU A 484 9.45 45.00 -32.12
CA GLU A 484 10.05 43.82 -32.79
C GLU A 484 11.24 43.24 -32.01
N GLU A 485 12.00 44.04 -31.24
CA GLU A 485 13.11 43.54 -30.44
C GLU A 485 12.62 42.78 -29.24
N GLN A 486 11.59 43.30 -28.54
CA GLN A 486 10.92 42.59 -27.43
C GLN A 486 10.31 41.29 -27.91
N LYS A 487 9.60 41.33 -29.04
CA LYS A 487 8.97 40.15 -29.63
C LYS A 487 10.01 39.05 -29.93
N ASN A 488 11.10 39.40 -30.58
CA ASN A 488 12.17 38.45 -30.90
C ASN A 488 12.84 37.86 -29.64
N LYS A 489 12.98 38.65 -28.57
CA LYS A 489 13.48 38.16 -27.28
C LYS A 489 12.49 37.22 -26.62
N ILE A 490 11.22 37.60 -26.58
CA ILE A 490 10.14 36.81 -25.97
C ILE A 490 9.96 35.47 -26.71
N ASP A 491 9.97 35.49 -28.04
CA ASP A 491 9.79 34.27 -28.84
C ASP A 491 10.93 33.25 -28.59
N LYS A 492 12.17 33.71 -28.42
CA LYS A 492 13.27 32.84 -27.98
C LYS A 492 13.11 32.29 -26.58
N LEU A 493 12.59 33.10 -25.64
CA LEU A 493 12.38 32.69 -24.25
C LEU A 493 11.22 31.70 -24.10
N LYS A 494 10.17 31.84 -24.92
CA LYS A 494 9.04 30.91 -24.97
C LYS A 494 9.47 29.50 -25.36
N GLU A 495 10.62 29.35 -26.03
CA GLU A 495 11.14 28.04 -26.40
C GLU A 495 11.54 27.21 -25.17
N ASP A 496 12.08 27.87 -24.14
CA ASP A 496 12.68 27.21 -22.98
C ASP A 496 11.85 27.33 -21.71
N TYR A 497 11.05 28.38 -21.56
CA TYR A 497 10.41 28.77 -20.29
C TYR A 497 8.92 29.05 -20.42
N SER A 498 8.18 28.86 -19.34
CA SER A 498 6.89 29.47 -19.15
C SER A 498 7.09 30.95 -18.79
N LEU A 499 6.37 31.85 -19.45
CA LEU A 499 6.59 33.29 -19.31
C LEU A 499 5.44 33.96 -18.57
N LEU A 500 5.77 34.73 -17.53
CA LEU A 500 4.87 35.63 -16.83
C LEU A 500 5.22 37.08 -17.22
N TYR A 501 4.24 37.82 -17.71
CA TYR A 501 4.40 39.14 -18.28
C TYR A 501 4.06 40.21 -17.23
N LEU A 502 4.94 41.19 -17.07
CA LEU A 502 4.74 42.35 -16.19
C LEU A 502 4.64 43.63 -17.01
N ALA A 503 3.49 44.26 -16.98
CA ALA A 503 3.31 45.58 -17.60
C ALA A 503 3.07 46.63 -16.53
N PHE A 504 3.60 47.86 -16.81
CA PHE A 504 3.47 49.00 -15.94
C PHE A 504 3.32 50.27 -16.80
N ASP A 505 2.30 51.07 -16.48
CA ASP A 505 2.02 52.33 -17.20
C ASP A 505 1.89 52.10 -18.73
N GLU A 506 1.04 51.12 -19.11
CA GLU A 506 0.75 50.74 -20.51
C GLU A 506 1.96 50.20 -21.31
N LYS A 507 3.05 49.81 -20.65
CA LYS A 507 4.25 49.25 -21.28
C LYS A 507 4.63 47.92 -20.68
N LEU A 508 5.07 47.00 -21.52
CA LEU A 508 5.66 45.74 -21.04
C LEU A 508 7.06 46.04 -20.51
N ILE A 509 7.22 46.05 -19.17
CA ILE A 509 8.49 46.38 -18.51
C ILE A 509 9.38 45.17 -18.24
N ALA A 510 8.80 43.97 -18.08
CA ALA A 510 9.59 42.76 -17.89
C ALA A 510 8.84 41.50 -18.28
N VAL A 511 9.61 40.45 -18.52
CA VAL A 511 9.13 39.06 -18.61
C VAL A 511 9.90 38.20 -17.61
N ILE A 512 9.18 37.47 -16.79
CA ILE A 512 9.73 36.56 -15.77
C ILE A 512 9.68 35.15 -16.34
N CYS A 513 10.84 34.51 -16.44
CA CYS A 513 10.99 33.16 -16.94
C CYS A 513 10.83 32.16 -15.80
N ILE A 514 9.81 31.33 -15.91
CA ILE A 514 9.47 30.30 -14.93
C ILE A 514 9.88 28.93 -15.49
N ASP A 515 10.65 28.16 -14.71
CA ASP A 515 11.00 26.77 -15.00
C ASP A 515 10.38 25.85 -13.94
N ASP A 516 9.98 24.64 -14.37
CA ASP A 516 9.53 23.57 -13.48
C ASP A 516 10.56 22.43 -13.54
N PRO A 517 11.51 22.40 -12.59
CA PRO A 517 12.67 21.52 -12.67
C PRO A 517 12.28 20.04 -12.57
N LEU A 518 12.97 19.22 -13.36
CA LEU A 518 12.86 17.78 -13.27
C LEU A 518 13.24 17.28 -11.88
N ARG A 519 12.58 16.22 -11.42
CA ARG A 519 12.97 15.49 -10.21
C ARG A 519 14.40 14.97 -10.35
N GLU A 520 15.17 15.01 -9.29
CA GLU A 520 16.58 14.57 -9.28
C GLU A 520 16.74 13.10 -9.64
N ASP A 521 15.75 12.29 -9.31
CA ASP A 521 15.72 10.85 -9.55
C ASP A 521 15.04 10.46 -10.88
N ALA A 522 14.53 11.42 -11.67
CA ALA A 522 13.84 11.14 -12.92
C ALA A 522 14.71 10.32 -13.91
N LYS A 523 15.93 10.77 -14.17
CA LYS A 523 16.85 10.03 -15.10
C LYS A 523 17.19 8.64 -14.58
N TYR A 524 17.49 8.51 -13.28
CA TYR A 524 17.76 7.21 -12.66
C TYR A 524 16.54 6.27 -12.79
N THR A 525 15.33 6.82 -12.65
CA THR A 525 14.09 6.05 -12.76
C THR A 525 13.90 5.54 -14.19
N ILE A 526 14.04 6.40 -15.21
CA ILE A 526 13.93 5.99 -16.62
C ILE A 526 14.93 4.90 -16.95
N ASP A 527 16.20 5.06 -16.57
CA ASP A 527 17.24 4.05 -16.81
C ASP A 527 16.95 2.72 -16.09
N SER A 528 16.35 2.78 -14.91
CA SER A 528 15.94 1.60 -14.13
C SER A 528 14.74 0.90 -14.76
N LEU A 529 13.77 1.63 -15.29
CA LEU A 529 12.62 1.07 -16.02
C LEU A 529 13.06 0.29 -17.24
N ARG A 530 14.02 0.79 -18.02
CA ARG A 530 14.60 0.07 -19.16
C ARG A 530 15.22 -1.27 -18.72
N LYS A 531 16.00 -1.26 -17.61
CA LYS A 531 16.58 -2.49 -17.02
C LYS A 531 15.52 -3.47 -16.54
N LEU A 532 14.38 -2.96 -16.11
CA LEU A 532 13.24 -3.78 -15.68
C LEU A 532 12.38 -4.30 -16.84
N GLY A 533 12.70 -3.95 -18.10
CA GLY A 533 12.09 -4.54 -19.29
C GLY A 533 11.01 -3.70 -19.93
N PHE A 534 10.86 -2.43 -19.56
CA PHE A 534 10.02 -1.50 -20.31
C PHE A 534 10.69 -1.18 -21.65
N THR A 535 9.97 -1.50 -22.73
CA THR A 535 10.46 -1.32 -24.12
C THR A 535 10.03 0.00 -24.70
N LYS A 536 9.02 0.66 -24.11
CA LYS A 536 8.53 1.96 -24.53
C LYS A 536 8.24 2.84 -23.33
N ILE A 537 8.94 3.97 -23.28
CA ILE A 537 8.78 5.01 -22.25
C ILE A 537 8.39 6.30 -22.93
N ALA A 538 7.18 6.77 -22.70
CA ALA A 538 6.61 7.94 -23.35
C ALA A 538 6.27 9.04 -22.34
N MET A 539 6.23 10.28 -22.82
CA MET A 539 5.75 11.45 -22.06
C MET A 539 4.63 12.16 -22.83
N LEU A 540 3.55 12.47 -22.16
CA LEU A 540 2.45 13.28 -22.69
C LEU A 540 2.29 14.53 -21.83
N THR A 541 2.27 15.71 -22.42
CA THR A 541 2.16 16.97 -21.66
C THR A 541 1.31 18.00 -22.38
N GLY A 542 0.58 18.83 -21.62
CA GLY A 542 -0.08 20.02 -22.12
C GLY A 542 0.87 21.17 -22.47
N ASP A 543 2.14 21.08 -22.08
CA ASP A 543 3.14 22.13 -22.27
C ASP A 543 3.56 22.34 -23.72
N ALA A 544 4.30 23.44 -23.94
CA ALA A 544 4.83 23.78 -25.26
C ALA A 544 5.83 22.75 -25.79
N GLU A 545 5.88 22.61 -27.13
CA GLU A 545 6.68 21.63 -27.87
C GLU A 545 8.17 21.64 -27.47
N ASN A 546 8.78 22.82 -27.32
CA ASN A 546 10.21 22.93 -27.04
C ASN A 546 10.55 22.49 -25.61
N SER A 547 9.72 22.83 -24.63
CA SER A 547 9.86 22.36 -23.24
C SER A 547 9.73 20.83 -23.16
N ALA A 548 8.76 20.26 -23.86
CA ALA A 548 8.56 18.83 -23.91
C ALA A 548 9.74 18.10 -24.58
N ARG A 549 10.25 18.64 -25.69
CA ARG A 549 11.43 18.10 -26.39
C ARG A 549 12.67 18.09 -25.51
N ALA A 550 12.98 19.21 -24.85
CA ALA A 550 14.14 19.32 -23.97
C ALA A 550 14.12 18.28 -22.84
N VAL A 551 12.95 18.05 -22.23
CA VAL A 551 12.76 17.01 -21.22
C VAL A 551 12.93 15.60 -21.82
N ALA A 552 12.34 15.33 -22.97
CA ALA A 552 12.42 14.04 -23.63
C ALA A 552 13.86 13.67 -24.03
N GLU A 553 14.62 14.62 -24.57
CA GLU A 553 16.04 14.44 -24.89
C GLU A 553 16.90 14.23 -23.63
N LYS A 554 16.69 15.05 -22.57
CA LYS A 554 17.43 14.93 -21.31
C LYS A 554 17.23 13.59 -20.62
N LEU A 555 16.00 13.05 -20.68
CA LEU A 555 15.65 11.77 -20.08
C LEU A 555 15.84 10.58 -21.01
N ASP A 556 16.10 10.81 -22.30
CA ASP A 556 16.22 9.78 -23.35
C ASP A 556 14.93 8.95 -23.47
N LEU A 557 13.79 9.64 -23.66
CA LEU A 557 12.49 9.00 -23.83
C LEU A 557 12.30 8.49 -25.27
N ASP A 558 11.53 7.40 -25.43
CA ASP A 558 11.25 6.82 -26.74
C ASP A 558 10.23 7.61 -27.56
N TYR A 559 9.36 8.34 -26.87
CA TYR A 559 8.31 9.14 -27.48
C TYR A 559 7.88 10.29 -26.55
N TYR A 560 7.51 11.41 -27.15
CA TYR A 560 6.79 12.48 -26.44
C TYR A 560 5.73 13.09 -27.34
N LYS A 561 4.69 13.68 -26.74
CA LYS A 561 3.68 14.51 -27.40
C LYS A 561 3.39 15.71 -26.52
N ALA A 562 3.55 16.89 -27.08
CA ALA A 562 3.28 18.17 -26.44
C ALA A 562 1.87 18.67 -26.77
N GLN A 563 1.40 19.66 -26.04
CA GLN A 563 0.12 20.38 -26.25
C GLN A 563 -1.07 19.41 -26.35
N VAL A 564 -1.07 18.34 -25.53
CA VAL A 564 -2.14 17.33 -25.52
C VAL A 564 -3.25 17.71 -24.55
N LEU A 565 -4.48 17.50 -24.97
CA LEU A 565 -5.65 17.55 -24.12
C LEU A 565 -5.87 16.22 -23.35
N PRO A 566 -6.68 16.20 -22.29
CA PRO A 566 -6.97 14.96 -21.55
C PRO A 566 -7.49 13.82 -22.43
N GLU A 567 -8.31 14.13 -23.42
CA GLU A 567 -8.85 13.16 -24.38
C GLU A 567 -7.76 12.55 -25.26
N ASP A 568 -6.77 13.36 -25.69
CA ASP A 568 -5.62 12.90 -26.48
C ASP A 568 -4.76 11.93 -25.70
N LYS A 569 -4.60 12.14 -24.38
CA LYS A 569 -3.85 11.23 -23.51
C LYS A 569 -4.52 9.85 -23.49
N LYS A 570 -5.84 9.82 -23.35
CA LYS A 570 -6.62 8.58 -23.41
C LYS A 570 -6.47 7.88 -24.76
N GLU A 571 -6.61 8.63 -25.86
CA GLU A 571 -6.48 8.06 -27.22
C GLU A 571 -5.11 7.41 -27.42
N TYR A 572 -4.05 8.03 -26.89
CA TYR A 572 -2.70 7.46 -26.95
C TYR A 572 -2.61 6.16 -26.15
N VAL A 573 -3.15 6.11 -24.92
CA VAL A 573 -3.21 4.89 -24.10
C VAL A 573 -3.96 3.78 -24.84
N ASP A 574 -5.13 4.07 -25.40
CA ASP A 574 -5.95 3.09 -26.12
C ASP A 574 -5.25 2.57 -27.36
N ARG A 575 -4.49 3.41 -28.07
CA ARG A 575 -3.68 3.01 -29.24
C ARG A 575 -2.56 2.04 -28.85
N GLU A 576 -1.81 2.34 -27.78
CA GLU A 576 -0.75 1.45 -27.29
C GLU A 576 -1.31 0.08 -26.87
N LYS A 577 -2.48 0.07 -26.24
CA LYS A 577 -3.19 -1.19 -25.90
C LYS A 577 -3.64 -1.95 -27.14
N ALA A 578 -4.13 -1.26 -28.17
CA ALA A 578 -4.52 -1.87 -29.44
C ALA A 578 -3.33 -2.49 -30.19
N GLU A 579 -2.11 -1.97 -29.97
CA GLU A 579 -0.87 -2.57 -30.46
C GLU A 579 -0.45 -3.83 -29.66
N GLY A 580 -1.21 -4.21 -28.64
CA GLY A 580 -0.97 -5.41 -27.83
C GLY A 580 -0.03 -5.20 -26.65
N ARG A 581 0.28 -3.95 -26.29
CA ARG A 581 1.12 -3.62 -25.14
C ARG A 581 0.32 -3.63 -23.83
N THR A 582 1.01 -3.90 -22.74
CA THR A 582 0.47 -3.69 -21.40
C THR A 582 0.94 -2.34 -20.89
N VAL A 583 -0.01 -1.41 -20.76
CA VAL A 583 0.26 0.01 -20.59
C VAL A 583 0.09 0.43 -19.12
N VAL A 584 1.13 1.11 -18.60
CA VAL A 584 1.08 1.85 -17.33
C VAL A 584 0.97 3.34 -17.63
N MET A 585 0.02 4.03 -17.01
CA MET A 585 -0.09 5.49 -17.05
C MET A 585 0.23 6.06 -15.67
N ILE A 586 1.10 7.06 -15.62
CA ILE A 586 1.45 7.78 -14.38
C ILE A 586 1.11 9.24 -14.53
N GLY A 587 0.36 9.77 -13.58
CA GLY A 587 -0.05 11.16 -13.55
C GLY A 587 -0.33 11.64 -12.13
N ASP A 588 -0.48 12.95 -11.96
CA ASP A 588 -0.70 13.59 -10.65
C ASP A 588 -2.15 14.02 -10.43
N GLY A 589 -2.97 14.14 -11.48
CA GLY A 589 -4.09 14.99 -11.37
C GLY A 589 -5.41 14.63 -12.01
N ILE A 590 -6.27 15.61 -11.88
CA ILE A 590 -7.63 15.61 -12.40
C ILE A 590 -7.60 15.46 -13.93
N ASN A 591 -6.61 16.07 -14.59
CA ASN A 591 -6.47 16.06 -16.05
C ASN A 591 -6.13 14.69 -16.62
N ASP A 592 -5.51 13.83 -15.81
CA ASP A 592 -5.06 12.50 -16.23
C ASP A 592 -6.04 11.38 -15.86
N SER A 593 -7.11 11.70 -15.12
CA SER A 593 -8.04 10.70 -14.56
C SER A 593 -8.64 9.78 -15.63
N ILE A 594 -8.94 10.30 -16.81
CA ILE A 594 -9.49 9.54 -17.94
C ILE A 594 -8.41 8.59 -18.51
N ALA A 595 -7.18 9.07 -18.67
CA ALA A 595 -6.06 8.27 -19.16
C ALA A 595 -5.63 7.21 -18.14
N LEU A 596 -5.56 7.56 -16.84
CA LEU A 596 -5.28 6.63 -15.74
C LEU A 596 -6.28 5.47 -15.71
N SER A 597 -7.58 5.76 -15.84
CA SER A 597 -8.62 4.73 -15.85
C SER A 597 -8.62 3.86 -17.11
N SER A 598 -8.11 4.37 -18.24
CA SER A 598 -8.03 3.63 -19.51
C SER A 598 -6.81 2.72 -19.57
N ALA A 599 -5.75 2.96 -18.82
CA ALA A 599 -4.54 2.15 -18.77
C ALA A 599 -4.81 0.75 -18.20
N ASP A 600 -3.89 -0.19 -18.40
CA ASP A 600 -3.93 -1.48 -17.72
C ASP A 600 -3.61 -1.34 -16.24
N VAL A 601 -2.76 -0.36 -15.90
CA VAL A 601 -2.47 0.08 -14.52
C VAL A 601 -2.32 1.60 -14.51
N GLY A 602 -3.21 2.27 -13.78
CA GLY A 602 -3.11 3.70 -13.50
C GLY A 602 -2.37 3.92 -12.17
N ILE A 603 -1.34 4.75 -12.17
CA ILE A 603 -0.53 5.09 -10.99
C ILE A 603 -0.63 6.58 -10.72
N SER A 604 -1.09 6.98 -9.53
CA SER A 604 -1.06 8.37 -9.08
C SER A 604 0.16 8.64 -8.19
N MET A 605 0.80 9.79 -8.42
CA MET A 605 1.87 10.30 -7.57
C MET A 605 1.32 11.07 -6.37
N HIS A 606 2.18 11.35 -5.40
CA HIS A 606 1.88 11.96 -4.09
C HIS A 606 1.07 13.25 -4.15
N GLU A 607 1.41 14.16 -5.02
CA GLU A 607 0.77 15.47 -5.16
C GLU A 607 -0.57 15.43 -5.90
N GLY A 608 -0.98 14.23 -6.37
CA GLY A 608 -2.21 14.06 -7.13
C GLY A 608 -3.47 14.43 -6.34
N ALA A 609 -4.41 15.09 -7.01
CA ALA A 609 -5.71 15.42 -6.44
C ALA A 609 -6.44 14.18 -5.88
N ASP A 610 -7.26 14.37 -4.86
CA ASP A 610 -8.03 13.28 -4.23
C ASP A 610 -8.79 12.41 -5.25
N ILE A 611 -9.29 13.02 -6.32
CA ILE A 611 -9.98 12.32 -7.42
C ILE A 611 -9.02 11.37 -8.17
N ALA A 612 -7.78 11.80 -8.43
CA ALA A 612 -6.80 10.93 -9.09
C ALA A 612 -6.42 9.73 -8.23
N LYS A 613 -6.28 9.94 -6.91
CA LYS A 613 -6.02 8.85 -5.95
C LYS A 613 -7.20 7.87 -5.87
N GLU A 614 -8.43 8.36 -6.03
CA GLU A 614 -9.62 7.51 -6.03
C GLU A 614 -9.76 6.70 -7.32
N ILE A 615 -9.32 7.22 -8.46
CA ILE A 615 -9.40 6.56 -9.77
C ILE A 615 -8.21 5.63 -10.00
N ALA A 616 -7.00 6.02 -9.60
CA ALA A 616 -5.79 5.23 -9.82
C ALA A 616 -5.84 3.85 -9.12
N ASP A 617 -5.25 2.86 -9.75
CA ASP A 617 -5.14 1.48 -9.25
C ASP A 617 -4.04 1.34 -8.20
N ILE A 618 -3.01 2.16 -8.31
CA ILE A 618 -1.87 2.25 -7.39
C ILE A 618 -1.64 3.72 -7.07
N SER A 619 -1.42 4.05 -5.80
CA SER A 619 -1.08 5.41 -5.37
C SER A 619 0.24 5.39 -4.61
N ILE A 620 1.18 6.23 -5.02
CA ILE A 620 2.48 6.40 -4.40
C ILE A 620 2.41 7.67 -3.54
N LYS A 621 2.65 7.54 -2.23
CA LYS A 621 2.56 8.65 -1.28
C LYS A 621 3.85 9.46 -1.14
N SER A 622 4.95 8.99 -1.66
CA SER A 622 6.26 9.62 -1.60
C SER A 622 6.48 10.59 -2.76
N ASP A 623 7.25 11.65 -2.53
CA ASP A 623 7.68 12.57 -3.58
C ASP A 623 8.77 12.02 -4.51
N SER A 624 9.24 10.80 -4.27
CA SER A 624 10.30 10.18 -5.04
C SER A 624 9.74 9.20 -6.07
N LEU A 625 10.36 9.14 -7.23
CA LEU A 625 10.07 8.13 -8.25
C LEU A 625 10.70 6.75 -7.94
N LYS A 626 11.46 6.63 -6.84
CA LYS A 626 12.09 5.35 -6.46
C LYS A 626 11.06 4.30 -6.06
N GLU A 627 9.97 4.71 -5.40
CA GLU A 627 8.88 3.84 -5.00
C GLU A 627 8.16 3.22 -6.20
N LEU A 628 8.13 3.91 -7.35
CA LEU A 628 7.69 3.32 -8.62
C LEU A 628 8.55 2.11 -9.00
N ILE A 629 9.86 2.24 -8.87
CA ILE A 629 10.79 1.13 -9.14
C ILE A 629 10.55 -0.01 -8.16
N ASP A 630 10.30 0.30 -6.90
CA ASP A 630 10.08 -0.70 -5.86
C ASP A 630 8.78 -1.48 -6.10
N VAL A 631 7.66 -0.84 -6.42
CA VAL A 631 6.41 -1.55 -6.72
C VAL A 631 6.53 -2.42 -7.98
N ILE A 632 7.26 -1.98 -9.00
CA ILE A 632 7.51 -2.78 -10.21
C ILE A 632 8.36 -4.01 -9.86
N LYS A 633 9.39 -3.88 -9.03
CA LYS A 633 10.21 -5.01 -8.58
C LYS A 633 9.39 -5.99 -7.72
N ILE A 634 8.56 -5.48 -6.78
CA ILE A 634 7.64 -6.30 -5.98
C ILE A 634 6.71 -7.08 -6.91
N SER A 635 6.14 -6.43 -7.91
CA SER A 635 5.24 -7.05 -8.89
C SER A 635 5.93 -8.17 -9.67
N LYS A 636 7.13 -7.94 -10.17
CA LYS A 636 7.92 -8.96 -10.90
C LYS A 636 8.34 -10.13 -10.00
N GLU A 637 8.67 -9.87 -8.74
CA GLU A 637 9.00 -10.94 -7.79
C GLU A 637 7.76 -11.72 -7.37
N LEU A 638 6.58 -11.07 -7.26
CA LEU A 638 5.30 -11.75 -7.07
C LEU A 638 5.02 -12.73 -8.20
N ASP A 639 5.13 -12.29 -9.45
CA ASP A 639 4.94 -13.14 -10.63
C ASP A 639 5.90 -14.34 -10.63
N LYS A 640 7.20 -14.11 -10.38
CA LYS A 640 8.20 -15.19 -10.23
C LYS A 640 7.84 -16.14 -9.08
N ARG A 641 7.35 -15.62 -7.95
CA ARG A 641 6.95 -16.43 -6.79
C ARG A 641 5.76 -17.31 -7.10
N ILE A 642 4.73 -16.75 -7.77
CA ILE A 642 3.57 -17.49 -8.25
C ILE A 642 4.00 -18.63 -9.18
N HIS A 643 4.79 -18.34 -10.21
CA HIS A 643 5.29 -19.34 -11.16
C HIS A 643 6.16 -20.43 -10.50
N ARG A 644 6.97 -20.06 -9.52
CA ARG A 644 7.76 -21.01 -8.73
C ARG A 644 6.87 -21.92 -7.89
N ASN A 645 5.83 -21.37 -7.26
CA ASN A 645 4.86 -22.15 -6.50
C ASN A 645 4.13 -23.15 -7.39
N TYR A 646 3.65 -22.74 -8.58
CA TYR A 646 3.05 -23.66 -9.57
C TYR A 646 3.97 -24.85 -9.86
N ARG A 647 5.24 -24.59 -10.20
CA ARG A 647 6.19 -25.66 -10.51
C ARG A 647 6.41 -26.60 -9.35
N HIS A 648 6.58 -26.06 -8.13
CA HIS A 648 6.79 -26.89 -6.93
C HIS A 648 5.56 -27.74 -6.62
N ILE A 649 4.34 -27.16 -6.64
CA ILE A 649 3.11 -27.88 -6.35
C ILE A 649 2.89 -29.01 -7.36
N ILE A 650 3.01 -28.71 -8.66
CA ILE A 650 2.81 -29.71 -9.71
C ILE A 650 3.86 -30.83 -9.60
N SER A 651 5.14 -30.50 -9.46
CA SER A 651 6.22 -31.50 -9.40
C SER A 651 6.09 -32.38 -8.17
N PHE A 652 5.86 -31.77 -6.98
CA PHE A 652 5.78 -32.51 -5.72
C PHE A 652 4.53 -33.41 -5.68
N ASN A 653 3.37 -32.91 -6.06
CA ASN A 653 2.14 -33.68 -6.05
C ASN A 653 2.19 -34.83 -7.10
N SER A 654 2.77 -34.57 -8.28
CA SER A 654 2.99 -35.63 -9.28
C SER A 654 3.91 -36.73 -8.75
N ALA A 655 4.96 -36.37 -8.00
CA ALA A 655 5.84 -37.34 -7.37
C ALA A 655 5.10 -38.16 -6.27
N LEU A 656 4.27 -37.53 -5.45
CA LEU A 656 3.44 -38.23 -4.46
C LEU A 656 2.51 -39.25 -5.12
N ILE A 657 1.84 -38.88 -6.22
CA ILE A 657 0.99 -39.80 -7.00
C ILE A 657 1.84 -40.98 -7.53
N ALA A 658 2.99 -40.70 -8.13
CA ALA A 658 3.86 -41.76 -8.66
C ALA A 658 4.32 -42.75 -7.59
N PHE A 659 4.74 -42.24 -6.42
CA PHE A 659 5.13 -43.11 -5.28
C PHE A 659 3.95 -43.88 -4.69
N GLY A 660 2.76 -43.27 -4.67
CA GLY A 660 1.53 -43.97 -4.23
C GLY A 660 1.16 -45.10 -5.20
N VAL A 661 1.16 -44.83 -6.50
CA VAL A 661 0.85 -45.83 -7.54
C VAL A 661 1.85 -47.00 -7.55
N THR A 662 3.15 -46.70 -7.35
CA THR A 662 4.18 -47.73 -7.24
C THR A 662 4.15 -48.48 -5.90
N GLY A 663 3.39 -48.00 -4.91
CA GLY A 663 3.28 -48.64 -3.59
C GLY A 663 4.36 -48.28 -2.60
N HIS A 664 5.23 -47.31 -2.90
CA HIS A 664 6.28 -46.82 -2.01
C HIS A 664 5.74 -45.92 -0.89
N LEU A 665 4.57 -45.29 -1.11
CA LEU A 665 3.88 -44.47 -0.12
C LEU A 665 2.46 -44.99 0.10
N THR A 666 2.01 -44.98 1.36
CA THR A 666 0.59 -45.20 1.68
C THR A 666 -0.23 -43.97 1.35
N ASN A 667 -1.51 -44.16 1.08
CA ASN A 667 -2.43 -43.05 0.78
C ASN A 667 -2.49 -42.01 1.89
N THR A 668 -2.49 -42.44 3.16
CA THR A 668 -2.46 -41.58 4.34
C THR A 668 -1.18 -40.72 4.40
N ASN A 669 0.01 -41.34 4.13
CA ASN A 669 1.26 -40.61 4.10
C ASN A 669 1.33 -39.63 2.92
N SER A 670 0.79 -40.00 1.75
CA SER A 670 0.68 -39.09 0.61
C SER A 670 -0.16 -37.86 0.93
N ALA A 671 -1.35 -38.05 1.56
CA ALA A 671 -2.20 -36.94 1.99
C ALA A 671 -1.54 -36.07 3.06
N PHE A 672 -0.84 -36.67 4.03
CA PHE A 672 -0.09 -35.92 5.05
C PHE A 672 1.02 -35.07 4.41
N LEU A 673 1.85 -35.63 3.54
CA LEU A 673 2.94 -34.93 2.88
C LEU A 673 2.41 -33.82 1.95
N HIS A 674 1.27 -34.05 1.28
CA HIS A 674 0.58 -33.06 0.47
C HIS A 674 0.21 -31.84 1.32
N ASN A 675 -0.53 -32.03 2.42
CA ASN A 675 -0.96 -30.94 3.30
C ASN A 675 0.24 -30.25 3.96
N ALA A 676 1.25 -31.00 4.43
CA ALA A 676 2.47 -30.42 4.98
C ALA A 676 3.22 -29.53 3.97
N SER A 677 3.28 -29.97 2.70
CA SER A 677 3.91 -29.16 1.63
C SER A 677 3.13 -27.88 1.35
N THR A 678 1.80 -27.94 1.36
CA THR A 678 0.91 -26.78 1.16
C THR A 678 1.15 -25.73 2.24
N VAL A 679 1.15 -26.14 3.52
CA VAL A 679 1.44 -25.25 4.67
C VAL A 679 2.86 -24.68 4.58
N ALA A 680 3.85 -25.49 4.20
CA ALA A 680 5.23 -25.02 4.06
C ALA A 680 5.38 -23.97 2.95
N ILE A 681 4.69 -24.15 1.81
CA ILE A 681 4.70 -23.18 0.71
C ILE A 681 3.95 -21.90 1.14
N ALA A 682 2.81 -22.02 1.82
CA ALA A 682 2.06 -20.89 2.37
C ALA A 682 2.91 -20.07 3.35
N GLY A 683 3.56 -20.73 4.31
CA GLY A 683 4.46 -20.06 5.26
C GLY A 683 5.66 -19.38 4.59
N ARG A 684 6.19 -19.96 3.50
CA ARG A 684 7.23 -19.30 2.69
C ARG A 684 6.70 -18.02 2.01
N ASN A 685 5.45 -18.02 1.56
CA ASN A 685 4.82 -16.88 0.89
C ASN A 685 4.56 -15.69 1.84
N MET A 686 4.48 -15.93 3.15
CA MET A 686 4.36 -14.87 4.16
C MET A 686 5.65 -14.05 4.35
N ARG A 687 6.77 -14.46 3.74
CA ARG A 687 8.02 -13.68 3.81
C ARG A 687 7.90 -12.41 2.98
N ALA A 688 8.37 -11.29 3.56
CA ALA A 688 8.39 -9.99 2.90
C ALA A 688 9.15 -10.03 1.56
N TYR A 689 8.73 -9.17 0.65
CA TYR A 689 9.42 -8.94 -0.62
C TYR A 689 10.62 -8.03 -0.37
N ARG A 690 11.83 -8.53 -0.65
CA ARG A 690 13.06 -7.74 -0.57
C ARG A 690 13.32 -7.11 -1.93
N VAL A 691 13.40 -5.78 -1.98
CA VAL A 691 13.53 -5.00 -3.22
C VAL A 691 14.81 -4.16 -3.17
#